data_a973e44fbb293c70a6158db84b042e63
#
_entry.id   a973e44fbb293c70a6158db84b042e63
#
_cell.length_a   1.000
_cell.length_b   1.000
_cell.length_c   1.000
_cell.angle_alpha   90.00
_cell.angle_beta   90.00
_cell.angle_gamma   90.00
#
_symmetry.space_group_name_H-M   'P 1'
#
loop_
_entity.id
_entity.type
_entity.pdbx_description
1 polymer ?
#
loop_
_entity_poly.entity_id
_entity_poly.type
_entity_poly.pdbx_seq_one_letter_code
_entity_poly.pdbx_strand_id
1 'polypeptide(L)'
;MALTLLATNNAESTLASAISATDTSLIVSAGTGAEFPDAVAGESYFKLTLTDAATGSQVEIVNVTAKAGDIFTIERAQEGTLARAWLANDMVANMMTADTLNIIAQYTEQAADSAAQAAQSAAAATEFADNKFTFPTTAAGLAATTNGQYFRVPQGVDNDTSFIYYQNNSGVAVESAALPGAESIAELNRKITYDDLQLIGTLGGDDSNACILVDQYGEVFLVGIGGQSLQYKLKLIDKRINVNSSGNIQEFQDFTGNKVAFFDSLGGLFIPGLGNLSVQDKIKVLESISSYSSSQAMFTSIDKLKNKVSFVDQYGSLFLPGMSGVSLQDSIKGIKKNVNTDRSPFIKKLTDAQSRALEFTDEDGKYYLKGFGAKSLEDHFKSLKNRVNTLYKAKAIFDAWLDFGIDWNGNESISLQLQTAVNYVSKLPYGGEIVLRPGVYRLHTYITAKPNVTIRCVPGAVFMPMLANAAFYYRSPQEIYLENFNLIDVEIDGSEQHSPSYDVGAKGTYLQYFRQCMFLRCNVHDTGATGIGNDYPDRSFVLDCYTDNCGRLAPDGSGGASGIGIGLGAIQDEALIVARAITRNCKNFGMFFEQQRLSGPGQPYVARQIIVSDVVSTGNGHGFGDCGASGLLVINGQFNDNLKTGISIDAGTLANNGIAPRPGKNGSMVNCQVERNGVTGLHYDSTKIQADGGYSFSDMHINDNAQDAILIEAGANTLADVRFDNMDIKNNGRYPVNVASGTFTDLDFTNLRMLRNGGDTAFKLDGNITRGTIHNCKLRSQNGAAAITGGGNISNFDIAENQYTDTNSNPINLTGTLTNVTYGRNPGLE
;
A
#
# COMPACT_ATOMS: atom_id res chain seq x y z
N MET A 1 17.16 10.48 21.64
CA MET A 1 17.26 10.04 20.25
C MET A 1 18.62 10.47 19.72
N ALA A 2 19.25 9.70 18.84
CA ALA A 2 20.47 10.17 18.19
C ALA A 2 20.13 11.37 17.30
N LEU A 3 21.00 12.39 17.30
CA LEU A 3 20.83 13.57 16.46
C LEU A 3 20.98 13.19 14.97
N THR A 4 20.18 13.78 14.12
CA THR A 4 20.28 13.54 12.66
C THR A 4 21.45 14.31 12.07
N LEU A 5 22.38 13.60 11.39
CA LEU A 5 23.47 14.25 10.65
C LEU A 5 22.94 14.73 9.30
N LEU A 6 23.12 16.02 9.02
CA LEU A 6 22.72 16.68 7.77
C LEU A 6 23.93 16.95 6.89
N ALA A 7 23.73 17.02 5.58
CA ALA A 7 24.72 17.43 4.60
C ALA A 7 24.05 18.16 3.43
N THR A 8 24.81 19.08 2.81
CA THR A 8 24.42 19.78 1.57
C THR A 8 25.60 19.75 0.60
N ASN A 9 25.32 19.62 -0.68
CA ASN A 9 26.35 19.61 -1.72
C ASN A 9 26.94 21.00 -1.92
N ASN A 10 28.25 21.08 -1.96
CA ASN A 10 29.01 22.29 -2.32
C ASN A 10 28.71 23.52 -1.44
N ALA A 11 28.30 23.32 -0.19
CA ALA A 11 28.12 24.44 0.76
C ALA A 11 29.50 24.92 1.25
N GLU A 12 29.90 26.09 0.82
CA GLU A 12 31.15 26.73 1.22
C GLU A 12 30.97 28.21 1.43
N SER A 13 31.72 28.80 2.32
CA SER A 13 31.74 30.24 2.61
C SER A 13 33.07 30.66 3.26
N THR A 14 33.13 31.87 3.77
CA THR A 14 34.20 32.34 4.61
C THR A 14 33.68 32.96 5.92
N LEU A 15 34.51 33.01 6.94
CA LEU A 15 34.18 33.66 8.19
C LEU A 15 33.99 35.15 7.98
N ALA A 16 32.87 35.72 8.39
CA ALA A 16 32.60 37.15 8.35
C ALA A 16 33.42 37.92 9.41
N SER A 17 33.76 37.28 10.52
CA SER A 17 34.55 37.82 11.62
C SER A 17 35.47 36.76 12.24
N ALA A 18 36.58 37.21 12.84
CA ALA A 18 37.47 36.30 13.55
C ALA A 18 36.76 35.67 14.75
N ILE A 19 37.12 34.41 15.07
CA ILE A 19 36.68 33.66 16.28
C ILE A 19 37.87 33.21 17.06
N SER A 20 37.74 33.19 18.39
CA SER A 20 38.73 32.64 19.32
C SER A 20 38.61 31.11 19.41
N ALA A 21 39.56 30.46 20.10
CA ALA A 21 39.50 29.02 20.33
C ALA A 21 38.35 28.56 21.29
N THR A 22 37.74 29.51 21.98
CA THR A 22 36.69 29.26 23.00
C THR A 22 35.28 29.67 22.50
N ASP A 23 35.18 30.32 21.36
CA ASP A 23 33.90 30.76 20.85
C ASP A 23 33.06 29.53 20.41
N THR A 24 31.78 29.52 20.78
CA THR A 24 30.80 28.49 20.47
C THR A 24 29.84 28.92 19.40
N SER A 25 30.12 30.03 18.70
CA SER A 25 29.38 30.47 17.54
C SER A 25 30.32 31.08 16.51
N LEU A 26 29.93 31.02 15.25
CA LEU A 26 30.62 31.71 14.15
C LEU A 26 29.61 32.39 13.23
N ILE A 27 30.07 33.35 12.46
CA ILE A 27 29.26 34.03 11.46
C ILE A 27 29.94 33.83 10.10
N VAL A 28 29.17 33.30 9.14
CA VAL A 28 29.63 33.16 7.74
C VAL A 28 29.34 34.43 6.94
N SER A 29 29.94 34.58 5.78
CA SER A 29 29.71 35.72 4.90
C SER A 29 28.25 35.97 4.65
N ALA A 30 27.86 37.27 4.58
CA ALA A 30 26.45 37.66 4.55
C ALA A 30 25.67 36.99 3.41
N GLY A 31 24.57 36.32 3.76
CA GLY A 31 23.67 35.61 2.85
C GLY A 31 24.09 34.20 2.46
N THR A 32 25.34 33.78 2.78
CA THR A 32 25.84 32.45 2.39
C THR A 32 25.40 31.34 3.37
N GLY A 33 24.90 31.67 4.55
CA GLY A 33 24.32 30.71 5.49
C GLY A 33 23.17 29.92 4.89
N ALA A 34 22.49 30.42 3.88
CA ALA A 34 21.41 29.72 3.17
C ALA A 34 21.90 28.48 2.39
N GLU A 35 23.19 28.38 2.07
CA GLU A 35 23.78 27.23 1.35
C GLU A 35 24.02 26.02 2.26
N PHE A 36 24.05 26.24 3.57
CA PHE A 36 24.32 25.20 4.55
C PHE A 36 23.03 24.56 5.10
N PRO A 37 23.10 23.30 5.58
CA PRO A 37 21.92 22.63 6.13
C PRO A 37 21.28 23.39 7.30
N ASP A 38 19.97 23.26 7.46
CA ASP A 38 19.22 23.86 8.56
C ASP A 38 19.28 22.96 9.82
N ALA A 39 20.34 23.09 10.60
CA ALA A 39 20.51 22.39 11.86
C ALA A 39 19.60 22.99 12.95
N VAL A 40 18.88 22.11 13.65
CA VAL A 40 17.96 22.43 14.75
C VAL A 40 18.49 21.86 16.05
N ALA A 41 18.61 22.72 17.07
CA ALA A 41 19.15 22.35 18.38
C ALA A 41 18.40 21.15 19.01
N GLY A 42 19.14 20.12 19.38
CA GLY A 42 18.58 18.89 19.97
C GLY A 42 17.95 17.89 18.99
N GLU A 43 17.88 18.20 17.70
CA GLU A 43 17.29 17.35 16.66
C GLU A 43 18.30 16.96 15.59
N SER A 44 19.13 17.91 15.13
CA SER A 44 20.03 17.68 14.01
C SER A 44 21.32 18.49 14.12
N TYR A 45 22.32 18.09 13.36
CA TYR A 45 23.60 18.80 13.24
C TYR A 45 24.25 18.52 11.89
N PHE A 46 25.24 19.32 11.49
CA PHE A 46 26.09 19.02 10.35
C PHE A 46 27.56 19.28 10.66
N LYS A 47 28.45 18.64 9.92
CA LYS A 47 29.89 18.84 10.01
C LYS A 47 30.31 20.07 9.22
N LEU A 48 31.11 20.95 9.80
CA LEU A 48 31.68 22.09 9.13
C LEU A 48 33.22 22.06 9.33
N THR A 49 33.96 22.16 8.24
CA THR A 49 35.41 22.24 8.25
C THR A 49 35.84 23.69 8.06
N LEU A 50 36.61 24.20 9.01
CA LEU A 50 37.29 25.50 8.91
C LEU A 50 38.70 25.26 8.38
N THR A 51 39.12 26.04 7.40
CA THR A 51 40.43 25.93 6.75
C THR A 51 41.07 27.31 6.66
N ASP A 52 42.35 27.42 7.07
CA ASP A 52 43.12 28.65 6.94
C ASP A 52 43.27 29.04 5.46
N ALA A 53 42.73 30.20 5.09
CA ALA A 53 42.71 30.68 3.74
C ALA A 53 44.10 31.01 3.17
N ALA A 54 45.07 31.34 4.03
CA ALA A 54 46.39 31.73 3.60
C ALA A 54 47.25 30.57 3.13
N THR A 55 47.18 29.42 3.84
CA THR A 55 48.05 28.29 3.60
C THR A 55 47.33 26.99 3.27
N GLY A 56 46.04 26.87 3.60
CA GLY A 56 45.28 25.63 3.45
C GLY A 56 45.74 24.47 4.36
N SER A 57 46.72 24.73 5.23
CA SER A 57 47.37 23.66 6.00
C SER A 57 46.81 23.46 7.40
N GLN A 58 46.05 24.39 7.89
CA GLN A 58 45.41 24.33 9.21
C GLN A 58 43.92 24.07 9.05
N VAL A 59 43.41 23.09 9.73
CA VAL A 59 41.98 22.71 9.65
C VAL A 59 41.40 22.46 11.04
N GLU A 60 40.13 22.73 11.20
CA GLU A 60 39.36 22.34 12.37
C GLU A 60 37.98 21.85 11.90
N ILE A 61 37.56 20.72 12.41
CA ILE A 61 36.19 20.22 12.20
C ILE A 61 35.36 20.58 13.40
N VAL A 62 34.18 21.12 13.16
CA VAL A 62 33.20 21.48 14.20
C VAL A 62 31.84 20.87 13.85
N ASN A 63 31.03 20.57 14.85
CA ASN A 63 29.62 20.27 14.64
C ASN A 63 28.83 21.58 14.68
N VAL A 64 28.01 21.85 13.70
CA VAL A 64 27.01 22.91 13.77
C VAL A 64 25.73 22.32 14.32
N THR A 65 25.38 22.70 15.53
CA THR A 65 24.22 22.15 16.27
C THR A 65 22.96 23.02 16.17
N ALA A 66 23.10 24.26 15.71
CA ALA A 66 21.97 25.13 15.36
C ALA A 66 22.41 26.18 14.34
N LYS A 67 21.50 26.56 13.46
CA LYS A 67 21.71 27.62 12.46
C LYS A 67 20.60 28.66 12.51
N ALA A 68 20.97 29.94 12.48
CA ALA A 68 20.04 31.06 12.39
C ALA A 68 20.56 32.07 11.35
N GLY A 69 20.15 31.88 10.09
CA GLY A 69 20.69 32.63 8.97
C GLY A 69 22.20 32.40 8.81
N ASP A 70 23.01 33.45 8.89
CA ASP A 70 24.46 33.37 8.77
C ASP A 70 25.18 33.03 10.10
N ILE A 71 24.45 32.90 11.20
CA ILE A 71 25.00 32.59 12.53
C ILE A 71 24.86 31.09 12.81
N PHE A 72 25.99 30.44 13.08
CA PHE A 72 26.05 29.02 13.39
C PHE A 72 26.49 28.81 14.84
N THR A 73 25.74 28.03 15.60
CA THR A 73 26.15 27.53 16.92
C THR A 73 26.98 26.28 16.73
N ILE A 74 28.18 26.23 17.33
CA ILE A 74 29.18 25.20 17.03
C ILE A 74 29.69 24.49 18.24
N GLU A 75 29.97 23.19 18.10
CA GLU A 75 30.81 22.42 19.03
C GLU A 75 32.20 22.25 18.39
N ARG A 76 33.22 22.72 19.12
CA ARG A 76 34.60 22.82 18.61
C ARG A 76 35.35 21.49 18.67
N ALA A 77 36.49 21.42 17.99
CA ALA A 77 37.48 20.35 18.10
C ALA A 77 36.93 18.95 17.87
N GLN A 78 36.18 18.77 16.82
CA GLN A 78 35.61 17.44 16.43
C GLN A 78 36.64 16.61 15.66
N GLU A 79 36.47 15.31 15.66
CA GLU A 79 37.22 14.31 14.90
C GLU A 79 38.74 14.39 15.13
N GLY A 80 39.16 14.68 16.37
CA GLY A 80 40.58 14.78 16.75
C GLY A 80 41.29 16.06 16.29
N THR A 81 40.57 17.02 15.71
CA THR A 81 41.09 18.37 15.44
C THR A 81 41.16 19.18 16.71
N LEU A 82 41.93 20.28 16.70
CA LEU A 82 42.10 21.15 17.87
C LEU A 82 41.41 22.49 17.65
N ALA A 83 40.68 22.96 18.69
CA ALA A 83 40.09 24.27 18.68
C ALA A 83 41.17 25.35 18.66
N ARG A 84 41.05 26.30 17.75
CA ARG A 84 42.01 27.39 17.53
C ARG A 84 41.31 28.69 17.15
N ALA A 85 42.08 29.82 17.21
CA ALA A 85 41.59 31.07 16.65
C ALA A 85 41.58 31.03 15.13
N TRP A 86 40.56 31.56 14.53
CA TRP A 86 40.37 31.69 13.07
C TRP A 86 40.16 33.15 12.71
N LEU A 87 40.68 33.57 11.57
CA LEU A 87 40.61 34.96 11.14
C LEU A 87 39.36 35.16 10.24
N ALA A 88 38.95 36.43 10.09
CA ALA A 88 37.99 36.79 9.08
C ALA A 88 38.54 36.40 7.70
N ASN A 89 37.66 35.88 6.83
CA ASN A 89 37.94 35.33 5.50
C ASN A 89 38.60 33.94 5.48
N ASP A 90 38.83 33.25 6.64
CA ASP A 90 39.12 31.84 6.60
C ASP A 90 37.93 31.03 6.04
N MET A 91 38.23 29.96 5.31
CA MET A 91 37.23 29.17 4.61
C MET A 91 36.45 28.29 5.56
N VAL A 92 35.19 28.13 5.30
CA VAL A 92 34.30 27.16 5.97
C VAL A 92 33.52 26.36 4.92
N ALA A 93 33.46 25.02 5.07
CA ALA A 93 32.78 24.21 4.12
C ALA A 93 32.11 22.98 4.82
N ASN A 94 30.92 22.60 4.34
CA ASN A 94 30.28 21.36 4.73
C ASN A 94 30.88 20.20 3.92
N MET A 95 31.95 19.64 4.41
CA MET A 95 32.69 18.55 3.74
C MET A 95 32.31 17.20 4.32
N MET A 96 32.44 16.16 3.49
CA MET A 96 32.36 14.79 3.97
C MET A 96 33.61 14.49 4.78
N THR A 97 33.43 14.17 6.05
CA THR A 97 34.54 13.88 6.99
C THR A 97 34.67 12.37 7.23
N ALA A 98 35.75 11.95 7.88
CA ALA A 98 36.00 10.56 8.21
C ALA A 98 34.88 9.98 9.11
N ASP A 99 34.44 10.77 10.09
CA ASP A 99 33.36 10.35 11.00
C ASP A 99 32.02 10.20 10.29
N THR A 100 31.76 11.07 9.31
CA THR A 100 30.58 10.93 8.44
C THR A 100 30.57 9.57 7.73
N LEU A 101 31.71 9.15 7.18
CA LEU A 101 31.84 7.84 6.54
C LEU A 101 31.71 6.68 7.53
N ASN A 102 32.31 6.83 8.73
CA ASN A 102 32.20 5.81 9.78
C ASN A 102 30.77 5.64 10.28
N ILE A 103 30.02 6.72 10.42
CA ILE A 103 28.59 6.68 10.80
C ILE A 103 27.78 5.94 9.73
N ILE A 104 28.03 6.21 8.45
CA ILE A 104 27.36 5.48 7.35
C ILE A 104 27.71 3.99 7.39
N ALA A 105 29.00 3.65 7.61
CA ALA A 105 29.44 2.26 7.72
C ALA A 105 28.77 1.54 8.90
N GLN A 106 28.70 2.18 10.07
CA GLN A 106 28.00 1.62 11.23
C GLN A 106 26.52 1.35 10.98
N TYR A 107 25.82 2.26 10.32
CA TYR A 107 24.41 2.02 9.99
C TYR A 107 24.24 0.89 8.98
N THR A 108 25.21 0.72 8.07
CA THR A 108 25.21 -0.40 7.11
C THR A 108 25.41 -1.75 7.83
N GLU A 109 26.34 -1.81 8.82
CA GLU A 109 26.52 -3.00 9.65
C GLU A 109 25.27 -3.30 10.49
N GLN A 110 24.69 -2.31 11.15
CA GLN A 110 23.45 -2.49 11.93
C GLN A 110 22.28 -2.96 11.06
N ALA A 111 22.19 -2.47 9.84
CA ALA A 111 21.17 -2.93 8.89
C ALA A 111 21.42 -4.39 8.47
N ALA A 112 22.68 -4.78 8.24
CA ALA A 112 23.05 -6.15 7.93
C ALA A 112 22.76 -7.12 9.09
N ASP A 113 23.08 -6.72 10.32
CA ASP A 113 22.77 -7.49 11.53
C ASP A 113 21.27 -7.64 11.74
N SER A 114 20.50 -6.58 11.54
CA SER A 114 19.05 -6.60 11.62
C SER A 114 18.44 -7.53 10.55
N ALA A 115 18.97 -7.51 9.35
CA ALA A 115 18.55 -8.42 8.27
C ALA A 115 18.90 -9.89 8.58
N ALA A 116 20.07 -10.14 9.17
CA ALA A 116 20.48 -11.48 9.60
C ALA A 116 19.57 -12.01 10.72
N GLN A 117 19.21 -11.17 11.70
CA GLN A 117 18.26 -11.52 12.76
C GLN A 117 16.85 -11.80 12.21
N ALA A 118 16.39 -10.99 11.25
CA ALA A 118 15.12 -11.22 10.58
C ALA A 118 15.12 -12.54 9.80
N ALA A 119 16.20 -12.86 9.09
CA ALA A 119 16.36 -14.13 8.37
C ALA A 119 16.37 -15.33 9.32
N GLN A 120 17.04 -15.23 10.47
CA GLN A 120 17.02 -16.27 11.51
C GLN A 120 15.61 -16.46 12.07
N SER A 121 14.90 -15.37 12.33
CA SER A 121 13.50 -15.43 12.82
C SER A 121 12.56 -16.06 11.79
N ALA A 122 12.73 -15.74 10.52
CA ALA A 122 11.95 -16.34 9.43
C ALA A 122 12.26 -17.82 9.26
N ALA A 123 13.53 -18.23 9.36
CA ALA A 123 13.92 -19.63 9.33
C ALA A 123 13.32 -20.42 10.51
N ALA A 124 13.39 -19.87 11.72
CA ALA A 124 12.76 -20.45 12.90
C ALA A 124 11.24 -20.58 12.74
N ALA A 125 10.55 -19.55 12.20
CA ALA A 125 9.12 -19.59 11.93
C ALA A 125 8.75 -20.69 10.91
N THR A 126 9.57 -20.87 9.87
CA THR A 126 9.40 -21.95 8.87
C THR A 126 9.60 -23.32 9.51
N GLU A 127 10.59 -23.46 10.37
CA GLU A 127 10.87 -24.70 11.12
C GLU A 127 9.70 -25.05 12.06
N PHE A 128 9.06 -24.07 12.69
CA PHE A 128 7.84 -24.27 13.49
C PHE A 128 6.63 -24.72 12.65
N ALA A 129 6.51 -24.26 11.42
CA ALA A 129 5.40 -24.61 10.54
C ALA A 129 5.51 -26.03 9.93
N ASP A 130 6.69 -26.60 9.84
CA ASP A 130 6.95 -27.90 9.21
C ASP A 130 6.55 -29.08 10.10
N ASN A 131 5.63 -29.93 9.61
CA ASN A 131 5.13 -31.11 10.35
C ASN A 131 6.22 -32.16 10.64
N LYS A 132 7.38 -32.13 9.96
CA LYS A 132 8.49 -33.07 10.21
C LYS A 132 9.09 -32.94 11.62
N PHE A 133 8.89 -31.83 12.30
CA PHE A 133 9.33 -31.59 13.68
C PHE A 133 8.23 -31.87 14.71
N THR A 134 7.21 -32.66 14.37
CA THR A 134 6.19 -33.13 15.30
C THR A 134 6.54 -34.54 15.78
N PHE A 135 6.71 -34.72 17.08
CA PHE A 135 7.09 -36.00 17.71
C PHE A 135 6.11 -36.43 18.79
N PRO A 136 5.93 -37.72 18.99
CA PRO A 136 4.95 -38.20 19.96
C PRO A 136 5.32 -37.94 21.42
N THR A 137 6.59 -37.70 21.70
CA THR A 137 7.11 -37.40 23.04
C THR A 137 8.29 -36.46 22.99
N THR A 138 8.56 -35.79 24.12
CA THR A 138 9.77 -34.91 24.25
C THR A 138 11.08 -35.67 24.06
N ALA A 139 11.15 -36.91 24.52
CA ALA A 139 12.31 -37.75 24.32
C ALA A 139 12.57 -38.11 22.85
N ALA A 140 11.51 -38.36 22.07
CA ALA A 140 11.62 -38.57 20.62
C ALA A 140 12.05 -37.28 19.89
N GLY A 141 11.52 -36.15 20.30
CA GLY A 141 11.91 -34.82 19.76
C GLY A 141 13.38 -34.50 20.04
N LEU A 142 13.86 -34.70 21.26
CA LEU A 142 15.26 -34.53 21.63
C LEU A 142 16.21 -35.42 20.84
N ALA A 143 15.83 -36.68 20.63
CA ALA A 143 16.64 -37.65 19.86
C ALA A 143 16.75 -37.29 18.37
N ALA A 144 15.75 -36.60 17.82
CA ALA A 144 15.64 -36.24 16.41
C ALA A 144 16.11 -34.82 16.09
N THR A 145 16.40 -33.99 17.10
CA THR A 145 16.80 -32.59 16.92
C THR A 145 18.17 -32.31 17.51
N THR A 146 18.85 -31.33 16.97
CA THR A 146 20.15 -30.84 17.47
C THR A 146 19.97 -29.60 18.36
N ASN A 147 21.06 -29.22 19.03
CA ASN A 147 21.06 -28.03 19.90
C ASN A 147 20.56 -26.79 19.18
N GLY A 148 19.62 -26.10 19.78
CA GLY A 148 18.98 -24.89 19.24
C GLY A 148 17.75 -25.15 18.38
N GLN A 149 17.52 -26.36 17.89
CA GLN A 149 16.36 -26.70 17.08
C GLN A 149 15.08 -26.82 17.92
N TYR A 150 13.96 -26.53 17.28
CA TYR A 150 12.63 -26.61 17.88
C TYR A 150 11.89 -27.87 17.42
N PHE A 151 11.05 -28.40 18.30
CA PHE A 151 10.12 -29.48 17.98
C PHE A 151 8.84 -29.32 18.80
N ARG A 152 7.79 -29.99 18.39
CA ARG A 152 6.50 -29.94 19.09
C ARG A 152 5.98 -31.34 19.42
N VAL A 153 5.23 -31.41 20.51
CA VAL A 153 4.63 -32.64 21.00
C VAL A 153 3.12 -32.46 21.13
N PRO A 154 2.28 -33.28 20.45
CA PRO A 154 0.85 -33.21 20.58
C PRO A 154 0.40 -33.68 21.98
N GLN A 155 -0.59 -32.97 22.56
CA GLN A 155 -1.06 -33.28 23.92
C GLN A 155 -2.35 -34.11 23.95
N GLY A 156 -2.94 -34.41 22.79
CA GLY A 156 -4.20 -35.13 22.68
C GLY A 156 -5.42 -34.23 22.48
N VAL A 157 -6.53 -34.82 22.05
CA VAL A 157 -7.74 -34.09 21.64
C VAL A 157 -8.55 -33.56 22.83
N ASP A 158 -8.39 -34.17 24.00
CA ASP A 158 -9.12 -33.77 25.22
C ASP A 158 -8.29 -32.90 26.16
N ASN A 159 -7.24 -32.26 25.64
CA ASN A 159 -6.36 -31.43 26.45
C ASN A 159 -6.57 -29.92 26.10
N ASP A 160 -6.47 -29.08 27.12
CA ASP A 160 -6.53 -27.62 26.97
C ASP A 160 -5.45 -27.06 26.03
N THR A 161 -4.41 -27.86 25.79
CA THR A 161 -3.28 -27.53 24.90
C THR A 161 -3.22 -28.56 23.78
N SER A 162 -3.20 -28.12 22.52
CA SER A 162 -3.06 -29.02 21.35
C SER A 162 -1.61 -29.44 21.11
N PHE A 163 -0.69 -28.52 21.20
CA PHE A 163 0.75 -28.77 21.05
C PHE A 163 1.54 -27.96 22.07
N ILE A 164 2.61 -28.58 22.60
CA ILE A 164 3.65 -27.86 23.33
C ILE A 164 4.92 -27.84 22.45
N TYR A 165 5.49 -26.68 22.29
CA TYR A 165 6.74 -26.46 21.55
C TYR A 165 7.92 -26.45 22.51
N TYR A 166 8.95 -27.19 22.16
CA TYR A 166 10.19 -27.28 22.92
C TYR A 166 11.38 -26.87 22.05
N GLN A 167 12.38 -26.27 22.67
CA GLN A 167 13.69 -26.09 22.10
C GLN A 167 14.64 -27.14 22.69
N ASN A 168 15.39 -27.84 21.84
CA ASN A 168 16.49 -28.69 22.29
C ASN A 168 17.65 -27.79 22.73
N ASN A 169 17.83 -27.62 24.03
CA ASN A 169 18.96 -26.90 24.59
C ASN A 169 19.96 -27.88 25.17
N SER A 170 20.94 -28.27 24.34
CA SER A 170 22.02 -29.18 24.70
C SER A 170 21.51 -30.54 25.27
N GLY A 171 20.47 -31.10 24.66
CA GLY A 171 19.90 -32.38 25.08
C GLY A 171 18.80 -32.26 26.16
N VAL A 172 18.40 -31.03 26.52
CA VAL A 172 17.28 -30.77 27.42
C VAL A 172 16.14 -30.11 26.65
N ALA A 173 14.93 -30.63 26.77
CA ALA A 173 13.75 -30.01 26.18
C ALA A 173 13.28 -28.83 27.04
N VAL A 174 13.45 -27.62 26.54
CA VAL A 174 12.99 -26.39 27.19
C VAL A 174 11.68 -25.97 26.53
N GLU A 175 10.60 -25.90 27.28
CA GLU A 175 9.31 -25.42 26.79
C GLU A 175 9.42 -23.97 26.32
N SER A 176 8.95 -23.69 25.12
CA SER A 176 9.04 -22.40 24.45
C SER A 176 7.69 -21.75 24.22
N ALA A 177 6.67 -22.55 23.90
CA ALA A 177 5.29 -22.07 23.66
C ALA A 177 4.31 -23.24 23.76
N ALA A 178 3.04 -22.93 24.03
CA ALA A 178 1.93 -23.86 23.98
C ALA A 178 0.81 -23.32 23.08
N LEU A 179 0.23 -24.19 22.24
CA LEU A 179 -0.95 -23.85 21.43
C LEU A 179 -2.21 -24.35 22.12
N PRO A 180 -3.25 -23.51 22.27
CA PRO A 180 -4.53 -23.92 22.86
C PRO A 180 -5.14 -25.12 22.12
N GLY A 181 -5.75 -26.02 22.86
CA GLY A 181 -6.52 -27.12 22.34
C GLY A 181 -7.93 -26.72 21.90
N ALA A 182 -8.63 -27.63 21.25
CA ALA A 182 -9.98 -27.39 20.76
C ALA A 182 -10.96 -26.99 21.89
N GLU A 183 -10.77 -27.57 23.10
CA GLU A 183 -11.59 -27.26 24.26
C GLU A 183 -11.29 -25.89 24.84
N SER A 184 -10.03 -25.49 24.97
CA SER A 184 -9.65 -24.13 25.35
C SER A 184 -10.13 -23.10 24.33
N ILE A 185 -10.10 -23.42 23.03
CA ILE A 185 -10.66 -22.54 21.98
C ILE A 185 -12.19 -22.51 22.07
N ALA A 186 -12.83 -23.61 22.36
CA ALA A 186 -14.28 -23.68 22.58
C ALA A 186 -14.70 -22.94 23.86
N GLU A 187 -13.88 -23.02 24.91
CA GLU A 187 -14.09 -22.27 26.15
C GLU A 187 -13.76 -20.78 25.98
N LEU A 188 -12.70 -20.45 25.25
CA LEU A 188 -12.39 -19.10 24.84
C LEU A 188 -13.51 -18.53 23.95
N ASN A 189 -14.03 -19.31 23.01
CA ASN A 189 -15.21 -18.93 22.22
C ASN A 189 -16.47 -18.82 23.09
N ARG A 190 -16.64 -19.65 24.10
CA ARG A 190 -17.71 -19.50 25.11
C ARG A 190 -17.50 -18.24 25.96
N LYS A 191 -16.26 -17.95 26.35
CA LYS A 191 -15.87 -16.72 27.07
C LYS A 191 -15.90 -15.50 26.16
N ILE A 192 -15.37 -15.58 24.94
CA ILE A 192 -15.40 -14.52 23.93
C ILE A 192 -16.85 -14.17 23.54
N THR A 193 -17.75 -15.12 23.58
CA THR A 193 -19.19 -14.84 23.40
C THR A 193 -19.77 -14.04 24.56
N TYR A 194 -19.08 -14.00 25.71
CA TYR A 194 -19.57 -13.37 26.95
C TYR A 194 -18.62 -12.36 27.61
N ASP A 195 -17.29 -12.47 27.46
CA ASP A 195 -16.31 -11.66 28.23
C ASP A 195 -15.47 -10.65 27.42
N ASP A 196 -15.34 -10.77 26.10
CA ASP A 196 -14.48 -9.91 25.26
C ASP A 196 -15.19 -8.76 24.52
N LEU A 197 -16.49 -8.65 24.70
CA LEU A 197 -17.12 -7.35 24.53
C LEU A 197 -16.63 -6.50 25.71
N GLN A 198 -15.79 -5.52 25.47
CA GLN A 198 -15.45 -4.52 26.50
C GLN A 198 -16.75 -3.80 26.89
N LEU A 199 -17.40 -4.36 27.91
CA LEU A 199 -18.70 -3.95 28.35
C LEU A 199 -18.60 -2.63 29.11
N ILE A 200 -19.28 -1.61 28.61
CA ILE A 200 -19.40 -0.32 29.31
C ILE A 200 -20.35 -0.45 30.51
N GLY A 201 -21.16 -1.51 30.57
CA GLY A 201 -22.03 -1.81 31.71
C GLY A 201 -22.63 -3.20 31.67
N THR A 202 -22.35 -3.98 32.65
CA THR A 202 -23.11 -5.18 33.00
C THR A 202 -24.13 -4.85 34.08
N LEU A 203 -25.40 -5.10 33.82
CA LEU A 203 -26.44 -5.15 34.85
C LEU A 203 -26.67 -6.62 35.24
N GLY A 204 -25.91 -7.11 36.20
CA GLY A 204 -26.03 -8.47 36.71
C GLY A 204 -25.16 -8.68 37.94
N GLY A 205 -25.64 -9.49 38.90
CA GLY A 205 -24.89 -9.85 40.10
C GLY A 205 -23.85 -10.94 39.86
N ASP A 206 -23.06 -11.27 40.89
CA ASP A 206 -21.87 -12.14 40.95
C ASP A 206 -21.99 -13.58 40.38
N ASP A 207 -23.10 -13.96 39.78
CA ASP A 207 -23.34 -15.29 39.26
C ASP A 207 -23.68 -15.30 37.77
N SER A 208 -22.70 -15.00 36.89
CA SER A 208 -22.67 -15.39 35.43
C SER A 208 -23.93 -15.16 34.57
N ASN A 209 -24.99 -14.51 35.05
CA ASN A 209 -26.24 -14.29 34.35
C ASN A 209 -26.46 -12.80 34.02
N ALA A 210 -25.60 -12.24 33.16
CA ALA A 210 -25.85 -10.93 32.59
C ALA A 210 -27.12 -10.98 31.70
N CYS A 211 -28.14 -10.19 32.01
CA CYS A 211 -29.35 -10.13 31.20
C CYS A 211 -29.24 -9.12 30.05
N ILE A 212 -28.32 -8.17 30.14
CA ILE A 212 -28.10 -7.13 29.16
C ILE A 212 -26.62 -6.76 29.15
N LEU A 213 -26.10 -6.66 27.97
CA LEU A 213 -24.73 -6.25 27.67
C LEU A 213 -24.79 -5.02 26.78
N VAL A 214 -23.96 -4.02 27.07
CA VAL A 214 -23.73 -2.88 26.19
C VAL A 214 -22.25 -2.89 25.84
N ASP A 215 -21.92 -3.04 24.57
CA ASP A 215 -20.55 -3.06 24.13
C ASP A 215 -19.92 -1.66 24.06
N GLN A 216 -18.64 -1.62 23.78
CA GLN A 216 -17.87 -0.38 23.67
C GLN A 216 -18.37 0.58 22.57
N TYR A 217 -19.22 0.09 21.65
CA TYR A 217 -19.81 0.86 20.57
C TYR A 217 -21.22 1.36 20.92
N GLY A 218 -21.69 1.07 22.12
CA GLY A 218 -23.03 1.44 22.60
C GLY A 218 -24.13 0.51 22.06
N GLU A 219 -23.77 -0.67 21.50
CA GLU A 219 -24.74 -1.66 21.07
C GLU A 219 -25.26 -2.49 22.23
N VAL A 220 -26.57 -2.68 22.27
CA VAL A 220 -27.27 -3.39 23.35
C VAL A 220 -27.52 -4.83 22.95
N PHE A 221 -27.06 -5.77 23.76
CA PHE A 221 -27.27 -7.19 23.60
C PHE A 221 -28.19 -7.72 24.71
N LEU A 222 -29.21 -8.48 24.33
CA LEU A 222 -30.14 -9.11 25.25
C LEU A 222 -29.91 -10.61 25.30
N VAL A 223 -29.89 -11.20 26.48
CA VAL A 223 -29.82 -12.65 26.64
C VAL A 223 -31.05 -13.29 25.99
N GLY A 224 -30.81 -14.31 25.16
CA GLY A 224 -31.87 -15.04 24.45
C GLY A 224 -32.11 -14.59 22.99
N ILE A 225 -31.49 -13.53 22.51
CA ILE A 225 -31.60 -13.13 21.10
C ILE A 225 -30.36 -13.50 20.24
N GLY A 226 -29.48 -14.33 20.77
CA GLY A 226 -28.40 -14.98 20.02
C GLY A 226 -27.33 -14.04 19.50
N GLY A 227 -26.40 -13.59 20.33
CA GLY A 227 -25.13 -12.96 19.95
C GLY A 227 -25.14 -11.73 19.02
N GLN A 228 -26.30 -11.17 18.71
CA GLN A 228 -26.45 -9.99 17.86
C GLN A 228 -27.07 -8.84 18.63
N SER A 229 -26.59 -7.61 18.39
CA SER A 229 -27.12 -6.45 19.05
C SER A 229 -28.59 -6.17 18.67
N LEU A 230 -29.31 -5.50 19.56
CA LEU A 230 -30.67 -5.04 19.29
C LEU A 230 -30.69 -4.10 18.08
N GLN A 231 -29.69 -3.24 17.95
CA GLN A 231 -29.52 -2.31 16.81
C GLN A 231 -29.32 -3.07 15.50
N TYR A 232 -28.52 -4.14 15.53
CA TYR A 232 -28.34 -5.00 14.36
C TYR A 232 -29.64 -5.68 13.94
N LYS A 233 -30.39 -6.22 14.90
CA LYS A 233 -31.70 -6.84 14.60
C LYS A 233 -32.72 -5.83 14.10
N LEU A 234 -32.72 -4.62 14.64
CA LEU A 234 -33.55 -3.53 14.12
C LEU A 234 -33.15 -3.12 12.68
N LYS A 235 -31.85 -3.08 12.38
CA LYS A 235 -31.37 -2.85 10.98
C LYS A 235 -31.74 -3.99 10.03
N LEU A 236 -31.75 -5.25 10.48
CA LEU A 236 -32.24 -6.37 9.68
C LEU A 236 -33.76 -6.29 9.45
N ILE A 237 -34.49 -5.75 10.40
CA ILE A 237 -35.92 -5.50 10.30
C ILE A 237 -36.18 -4.38 9.28
N ASP A 238 -35.44 -3.26 9.34
CA ASP A 238 -35.50 -2.16 8.37
C ASP A 238 -35.21 -2.61 6.93
N LYS A 239 -34.29 -3.54 6.75
CA LYS A 239 -33.92 -4.10 5.45
C LYS A 239 -34.98 -5.04 4.83
N ARG A 240 -35.94 -5.54 5.65
CA ARG A 240 -36.99 -6.48 5.24
C ARG A 240 -38.39 -5.87 5.15
N ILE A 241 -38.50 -4.56 5.21
CA ILE A 241 -39.76 -3.85 5.03
C ILE A 241 -40.11 -3.87 3.53
N ASN A 242 -40.83 -4.87 3.13
CA ASN A 242 -41.53 -4.84 1.87
C ASN A 242 -42.82 -4.01 2.06
N VAL A 243 -42.83 -2.79 1.58
CA VAL A 243 -44.03 -1.95 1.52
C VAL A 243 -44.94 -2.55 0.46
N ASN A 244 -45.89 -3.33 0.89
CA ASN A 244 -46.94 -3.80 0.01
C ASN A 244 -47.92 -2.62 -0.23
N SER A 245 -48.23 -2.32 -1.49
CA SER A 245 -49.00 -1.15 -1.96
C SER A 245 -50.48 -1.09 -1.54
N SER A 246 -50.90 -1.85 -0.55
CA SER A 246 -52.27 -1.89 0.02
C SER A 246 -52.37 -1.48 1.48
N GLY A 247 -51.53 -0.56 1.94
CA GLY A 247 -51.83 0.32 3.08
C GLY A 247 -51.94 -0.31 4.48
N ASN A 248 -51.76 -1.60 4.67
CA ASN A 248 -52.00 -2.23 5.97
C ASN A 248 -51.02 -3.37 6.24
N ILE A 249 -50.33 -3.29 7.39
CA ILE A 249 -49.57 -4.34 8.08
C ILE A 249 -48.16 -4.56 7.50
N GLN A 250 -47.18 -4.08 8.21
CA GLN A 250 -45.77 -4.51 8.09
C GLN A 250 -45.56 -5.73 8.97
N GLU A 251 -45.21 -6.86 8.35
CA GLU A 251 -44.88 -8.12 9.05
C GLU A 251 -43.38 -8.33 9.04
N PHE A 252 -42.83 -8.68 10.19
CA PHE A 252 -41.42 -9.08 10.34
C PHE A 252 -41.38 -10.60 10.56
N GLN A 253 -40.55 -11.28 9.77
CA GLN A 253 -40.37 -12.73 9.83
C GLN A 253 -38.90 -13.05 10.15
N ASP A 254 -38.65 -14.13 10.90
CA ASP A 254 -37.31 -14.67 11.08
C ASP A 254 -36.83 -15.36 9.78
N PHE A 255 -35.60 -15.86 9.81
CA PHE A 255 -34.99 -16.55 8.65
C PHE A 255 -35.69 -17.87 8.30
N THR A 256 -36.56 -18.38 9.16
CA THR A 256 -37.39 -19.58 8.92
C THR A 256 -38.82 -19.25 8.47
N GLY A 257 -39.13 -17.97 8.29
CA GLY A 257 -40.45 -17.50 7.85
C GLY A 257 -41.48 -17.33 8.96
N ASN A 258 -41.12 -17.44 10.24
CA ASN A 258 -42.04 -17.22 11.34
C ASN A 258 -42.19 -15.72 11.62
N LYS A 259 -43.40 -15.27 11.89
CA LYS A 259 -43.67 -13.89 12.28
C LYS A 259 -43.06 -13.57 13.63
N VAL A 260 -42.17 -12.58 13.68
CA VAL A 260 -41.51 -12.12 14.90
C VAL A 260 -42.07 -10.78 15.42
N ALA A 261 -42.68 -10.01 14.56
CA ALA A 261 -43.44 -8.79 14.93
C ALA A 261 -44.28 -8.31 13.74
N PHE A 262 -45.29 -7.46 14.00
CA PHE A 262 -46.02 -6.74 12.97
C PHE A 262 -46.66 -5.45 13.49
N PHE A 263 -46.85 -4.46 12.61
CA PHE A 263 -47.65 -3.28 12.89
C PHE A 263 -49.04 -3.43 12.29
N ASP A 264 -50.07 -3.04 13.04
CA ASP A 264 -51.43 -2.95 12.52
C ASP A 264 -51.68 -1.63 11.73
N SER A 265 -52.85 -1.49 11.17
CA SER A 265 -53.25 -0.32 10.39
C SER A 265 -53.34 1.00 11.19
N LEU A 266 -53.24 0.91 12.48
CA LEU A 266 -53.26 2.04 13.42
C LEU A 266 -51.86 2.35 13.99
N GLY A 267 -50.83 1.65 13.50
CA GLY A 267 -49.46 1.79 13.98
C GLY A 267 -49.15 1.06 15.29
N GLY A 268 -50.01 0.12 15.70
CA GLY A 268 -49.82 -0.71 16.90
C GLY A 268 -48.79 -1.81 16.63
N LEU A 269 -47.70 -1.89 17.39
CA LEU A 269 -46.69 -2.96 17.30
C LEU A 269 -47.14 -4.22 18.06
N PHE A 270 -47.16 -5.35 17.39
CA PHE A 270 -47.45 -6.68 17.92
C PHE A 270 -46.25 -7.59 17.84
N ILE A 271 -45.98 -8.36 18.87
CA ILE A 271 -44.91 -9.36 18.96
C ILE A 271 -45.56 -10.71 19.32
N PRO A 272 -45.40 -11.76 18.49
CA PRO A 272 -45.93 -13.09 18.79
C PRO A 272 -45.41 -13.59 20.15
N GLY A 273 -46.31 -14.22 20.92
CA GLY A 273 -46.00 -14.63 22.29
C GLY A 273 -46.39 -13.63 23.37
N LEU A 274 -46.68 -12.39 23.01
CA LEU A 274 -47.17 -11.37 23.93
C LEU A 274 -48.72 -11.27 23.99
N GLY A 275 -49.44 -12.13 23.26
CA GLY A 275 -50.93 -12.13 23.17
C GLY A 275 -51.44 -11.13 22.13
N ASN A 276 -52.78 -10.92 22.06
CA ASN A 276 -53.48 -10.22 20.99
C ASN A 276 -53.61 -8.66 21.15
N LEU A 277 -52.91 -8.07 22.11
CA LEU A 277 -52.83 -6.64 22.30
C LEU A 277 -51.55 -6.08 21.74
N SER A 278 -51.63 -4.91 21.10
CA SER A 278 -50.42 -4.21 20.70
C SER A 278 -49.50 -3.93 21.89
N VAL A 279 -48.21 -3.74 21.63
CA VAL A 279 -47.28 -3.34 22.71
C VAL A 279 -47.75 -2.04 23.38
N GLN A 280 -48.30 -1.12 22.61
CA GLN A 280 -48.87 0.12 23.12
C GLN A 280 -50.13 -0.10 23.99
N ASP A 281 -51.02 -1.03 23.60
CA ASP A 281 -52.21 -1.33 24.39
C ASP A 281 -51.90 -2.09 25.68
N LYS A 282 -50.89 -2.98 25.60
CA LYS A 282 -50.39 -3.64 26.82
C LYS A 282 -49.77 -2.65 27.78
N ILE A 283 -49.11 -1.64 27.26
CA ILE A 283 -48.57 -0.56 28.10
C ILE A 283 -49.71 0.23 28.73
N LYS A 284 -50.76 0.58 27.98
CA LYS A 284 -51.96 1.23 28.51
C LYS A 284 -52.68 0.37 29.57
N VAL A 285 -52.77 -0.95 29.35
CA VAL A 285 -53.33 -1.90 30.33
C VAL A 285 -52.40 -1.98 31.56
N LEU A 286 -51.10 -2.01 31.38
CA LEU A 286 -50.11 -1.96 32.47
C LEU A 286 -50.14 -0.62 33.22
N GLU A 287 -50.40 0.47 32.53
CA GLU A 287 -50.67 1.78 33.14
C GLU A 287 -51.99 1.80 33.96
N SER A 288 -52.97 0.95 33.62
CA SER A 288 -54.26 0.87 34.29
C SER A 288 -54.38 -0.13 35.44
N ILE A 289 -53.39 -1.06 35.56
CA ILE A 289 -53.41 -2.09 36.62
C ILE A 289 -52.35 -1.76 37.66
N SER A 290 -52.79 -1.34 38.83
CA SER A 290 -51.95 -0.97 39.99
C SER A 290 -51.36 -2.16 40.77
N SER A 291 -51.25 -3.35 40.15
CA SER A 291 -50.61 -4.52 40.76
C SER A 291 -49.69 -5.22 39.73
N TYR A 292 -48.46 -4.96 39.84
CA TYR A 292 -47.45 -5.53 38.92
C TYR A 292 -47.00 -6.90 39.32
N SER A 293 -47.23 -7.87 38.47
CA SER A 293 -46.45 -9.07 38.47
C SER A 293 -45.17 -8.91 37.58
N SER A 294 -44.10 -9.37 38.13
CA SER A 294 -42.70 -9.12 37.81
C SER A 294 -42.14 -9.56 36.44
N SER A 295 -42.93 -9.75 35.40
CA SER A 295 -42.47 -10.49 34.22
C SER A 295 -42.16 -9.66 32.93
N GLN A 296 -42.16 -8.31 32.98
CA GLN A 296 -42.04 -7.51 31.78
C GLN A 296 -41.18 -6.24 31.94
N ALA A 297 -40.05 -6.39 32.64
CA ALA A 297 -39.07 -5.35 32.68
C ALA A 297 -37.99 -5.56 31.59
N MET A 298 -37.65 -4.53 30.86
CA MET A 298 -36.52 -4.58 29.93
C MET A 298 -35.16 -4.63 30.66
N PHE A 299 -35.12 -4.03 31.87
CA PHE A 299 -33.92 -4.04 32.69
C PHE A 299 -34.29 -4.26 34.14
N THR A 300 -33.71 -5.28 34.74
CA THR A 300 -33.94 -5.57 36.16
C THR A 300 -32.60 -5.65 36.88
N SER A 301 -32.36 -4.79 37.84
CA SER A 301 -31.28 -4.92 38.80
C SER A 301 -31.76 -5.80 39.96
N ILE A 302 -31.02 -6.84 40.30
CA ILE A 302 -31.31 -7.77 41.41
C ILE A 302 -30.18 -7.73 42.42
N ASP A 303 -30.51 -7.77 43.69
CA ASP A 303 -29.51 -7.91 44.74
C ASP A 303 -29.00 -9.38 44.89
N LYS A 304 -28.05 -9.62 45.78
CA LYS A 304 -27.48 -10.95 46.05
C LYS A 304 -28.50 -11.98 46.53
N LEU A 305 -29.70 -11.55 46.94
CA LEU A 305 -30.79 -12.39 47.38
C LEU A 305 -31.85 -12.58 46.29
N LYS A 306 -31.57 -12.18 45.04
CA LYS A 306 -32.51 -12.21 43.90
C LYS A 306 -33.74 -11.30 44.04
N ASN A 307 -33.71 -10.29 44.89
CA ASN A 307 -34.76 -9.31 44.94
C ASN A 307 -34.54 -8.22 43.87
N LYS A 308 -35.62 -7.80 43.21
CA LYS A 308 -35.59 -6.69 42.25
C LYS A 308 -35.24 -5.37 42.94
N VAL A 309 -34.18 -4.75 42.56
CA VAL A 309 -33.74 -3.45 43.12
C VAL A 309 -34.16 -2.27 42.24
N SER A 310 -34.23 -2.47 40.94
CA SER A 310 -34.79 -1.49 39.99
C SER A 310 -35.02 -2.17 38.65
N PHE A 311 -35.83 -1.56 37.79
CA PHE A 311 -35.95 -1.95 36.39
C PHE A 311 -36.35 -0.74 35.54
N VAL A 312 -35.98 -0.80 34.26
CA VAL A 312 -36.31 0.20 33.25
C VAL A 312 -37.21 -0.46 32.21
N ASP A 313 -38.30 0.20 31.87
CA ASP A 313 -39.19 -0.28 30.81
C ASP A 313 -38.68 0.14 29.42
N GLN A 314 -39.29 -0.34 28.40
CA GLN A 314 -38.96 -0.12 26.99
C GLN A 314 -39.02 1.36 26.52
N TYR A 315 -39.58 2.27 27.34
CA TYR A 315 -39.65 3.70 27.10
C TYR A 315 -38.57 4.46 27.87
N GLY A 316 -37.70 3.75 28.57
CA GLY A 316 -36.69 4.34 29.43
C GLY A 316 -37.20 4.78 30.79
N SER A 317 -38.42 4.34 31.19
CA SER A 317 -38.95 4.67 32.51
C SER A 317 -38.36 3.76 33.57
N LEU A 318 -37.74 4.37 34.58
CA LEU A 318 -37.09 3.67 35.72
C LEU A 318 -38.07 3.37 36.84
N PHE A 319 -38.12 2.13 37.27
CA PHE A 319 -38.93 1.68 38.40
C PHE A 319 -38.01 1.22 39.55
N LEU A 320 -38.34 1.65 40.74
CA LEU A 320 -37.63 1.32 41.97
C LEU A 320 -38.54 0.54 42.94
N PRO A 321 -37.97 -0.41 43.75
CA PRO A 321 -38.73 -1.11 44.76
C PRO A 321 -39.45 -0.14 45.71
N GLY A 322 -40.71 -0.43 46.04
CA GLY A 322 -41.51 0.41 46.93
C GLY A 322 -42.30 1.53 46.23
N MET A 323 -42.20 1.68 44.90
CA MET A 323 -42.93 2.69 44.13
C MET A 323 -44.28 2.20 43.56
N SER A 324 -44.86 1.16 44.07
CA SER A 324 -46.22 0.67 43.76
C SER A 324 -46.55 0.61 42.27
N GLY A 325 -45.59 0.19 41.43
CA GLY A 325 -45.81 0.01 39.97
C GLY A 325 -45.84 1.27 39.13
N VAL A 326 -45.51 2.43 39.67
CA VAL A 326 -45.41 3.71 38.93
C VAL A 326 -43.92 3.95 38.59
N SER A 327 -43.65 4.39 37.35
CA SER A 327 -42.25 4.73 36.99
C SER A 327 -41.77 5.91 37.82
N LEU A 328 -40.47 5.99 38.02
CA LEU A 328 -39.86 7.16 38.68
C LEU A 328 -40.21 8.46 37.96
N GLN A 329 -40.26 8.46 36.63
CA GLN A 329 -40.67 9.60 35.82
C GLN A 329 -42.13 10.02 36.05
N ASP A 330 -43.03 9.05 36.17
CA ASP A 330 -44.44 9.34 36.43
C ASP A 330 -44.72 9.69 37.89
N SER A 331 -43.97 9.09 38.81
CA SER A 331 -43.92 9.53 40.18
C SER A 331 -43.49 11.01 40.30
N ILE A 332 -42.44 11.35 39.54
CA ILE A 332 -41.94 12.75 39.46
C ILE A 332 -42.98 13.67 38.81
N LYS A 333 -43.66 13.25 37.72
CA LYS A 333 -44.77 14.00 37.12
C LYS A 333 -45.94 14.17 38.08
N GLY A 334 -46.32 13.11 38.83
CA GLY A 334 -47.37 13.15 39.83
C GLY A 334 -47.03 14.13 40.94
N ILE A 335 -45.81 14.17 41.35
CA ILE A 335 -45.28 15.09 42.37
C ILE A 335 -45.26 16.52 41.83
N LYS A 336 -44.83 16.78 40.59
CA LYS A 336 -44.94 18.10 39.93
C LYS A 336 -46.38 18.64 39.94
N LYS A 337 -47.39 17.77 39.86
CA LYS A 337 -48.79 18.13 39.88
C LYS A 337 -49.31 18.50 41.29
N ASN A 338 -48.66 17.98 42.35
CA ASN A 338 -49.09 18.15 43.72
C ASN A 338 -48.29 19.18 44.55
N VAL A 339 -47.21 19.73 43.95
CA VAL A 339 -46.41 20.76 44.64
C VAL A 339 -46.76 22.12 44.10
N ASN A 340 -47.70 22.78 44.75
CA ASN A 340 -47.92 24.20 44.62
C ASN A 340 -46.96 24.90 45.54
N THR A 341 -46.06 25.70 45.02
CA THR A 341 -45.36 26.85 45.60
C THR A 341 -44.76 26.72 46.97
N ASP A 342 -43.49 26.30 47.04
CA ASP A 342 -42.58 26.85 48.02
C ASP A 342 -41.18 27.03 47.30
N ARG A 343 -40.63 28.26 47.52
CA ARG A 343 -39.41 28.76 46.85
C ARG A 343 -38.15 28.06 47.38
N SER A 344 -37.95 26.78 47.04
CA SER A 344 -36.69 26.09 47.21
C SER A 344 -36.09 25.78 45.84
N PRO A 345 -34.81 25.98 45.62
CA PRO A 345 -34.18 25.69 44.29
C PRO A 345 -34.15 24.20 43.90
N PHE A 346 -34.75 23.36 44.77
CA PHE A 346 -34.85 21.91 44.50
C PHE A 346 -36.30 21.45 44.54
N ILE A 347 -36.84 21.04 43.41
CA ILE A 347 -38.25 20.64 43.33
C ILE A 347 -38.49 19.32 44.05
N LYS A 348 -37.55 18.48 44.26
CA LYS A 348 -37.57 17.30 45.12
C LYS A 348 -36.24 16.64 45.39
N LYS A 349 -36.10 16.16 46.61
CA LYS A 349 -34.99 15.38 47.10
C LYS A 349 -35.54 14.08 47.70
N LEU A 350 -35.20 12.94 47.07
CA LEU A 350 -35.39 11.61 47.66
C LEU A 350 -34.27 11.32 48.59
N THR A 351 -34.57 10.96 49.81
CA THR A 351 -33.58 10.68 50.83
C THR A 351 -33.72 9.24 51.32
N ASP A 352 -32.59 8.61 51.70
CA ASP A 352 -32.59 7.34 52.44
C ASP A 352 -33.09 7.53 53.92
N ALA A 353 -33.21 6.44 54.65
CA ALA A 353 -33.65 6.44 56.04
C ALA A 353 -32.80 7.33 56.97
N GLN A 354 -31.61 7.77 56.53
CA GLN A 354 -30.73 8.67 57.27
C GLN A 354 -30.73 10.10 56.69
N SER A 355 -31.79 10.47 55.92
CA SER A 355 -31.94 11.78 55.28
C SER A 355 -30.81 12.17 54.28
N ARG A 356 -30.07 11.20 53.73
CA ARG A 356 -29.06 11.45 52.69
C ARG A 356 -29.75 11.46 51.33
N ALA A 357 -29.46 12.46 50.52
CA ALA A 357 -30.01 12.53 49.19
C ALA A 357 -29.56 11.36 48.32
N LEU A 358 -30.50 10.62 47.77
CA LEU A 358 -30.30 9.55 46.79
C LEU A 358 -30.42 10.08 45.38
N GLU A 359 -31.38 10.97 45.14
CA GLU A 359 -31.66 11.59 43.86
C GLU A 359 -32.44 12.88 44.03
N PHE A 360 -32.32 13.78 43.08
CA PHE A 360 -33.11 15.04 43.06
C PHE A 360 -33.28 15.53 41.61
N THR A 361 -34.31 16.38 41.45
CA THR A 361 -34.55 17.11 40.20
C THR A 361 -34.45 18.60 40.50
N ASP A 362 -33.71 19.35 39.68
CA ASP A 362 -33.65 20.81 39.80
C ASP A 362 -34.85 21.52 39.17
N GLU A 363 -34.86 22.84 39.25
CA GLU A 363 -35.94 23.69 38.74
C GLU A 363 -36.07 23.61 37.21
N ASP A 364 -35.00 23.28 36.49
CA ASP A 364 -34.99 23.06 35.05
C ASP A 364 -35.44 21.65 34.65
N GLY A 365 -35.75 20.80 35.61
CA GLY A 365 -36.19 19.43 35.38
C GLY A 365 -35.07 18.45 35.13
N LYS A 366 -33.80 18.82 35.40
CA LYS A 366 -32.65 17.93 35.24
C LYS A 366 -32.56 16.96 36.43
N TYR A 367 -32.31 15.72 36.14
CA TYR A 367 -32.31 14.61 37.09
C TYR A 367 -30.89 14.25 37.57
N TYR A 368 -30.71 14.10 38.85
CA TYR A 368 -29.41 13.82 39.48
C TYR A 368 -29.52 12.55 40.34
N LEU A 369 -28.49 11.68 40.24
CA LEU A 369 -28.39 10.45 41.00
C LEU A 369 -27.17 10.49 41.95
N LYS A 370 -27.31 9.89 43.09
CA LYS A 370 -26.20 9.68 44.01
C LYS A 370 -25.10 8.81 43.37
N GLY A 371 -23.89 9.26 43.45
CA GLY A 371 -22.70 8.56 42.82
C GLY A 371 -22.27 9.13 41.47
N PHE A 372 -23.14 9.94 40.84
CA PHE A 372 -22.79 10.56 39.55
C PHE A 372 -22.20 11.99 39.70
N GLY A 373 -21.92 12.42 40.89
CA GLY A 373 -21.34 13.74 41.18
C GLY A 373 -22.38 14.89 40.95
N ALA A 374 -21.89 16.09 40.68
CA ALA A 374 -22.71 17.28 40.51
C ALA A 374 -23.31 17.49 39.12
N LYS A 375 -23.20 16.48 38.23
CA LYS A 375 -23.76 16.55 36.89
C LYS A 375 -25.11 15.81 36.80
N SER A 376 -26.03 16.37 36.03
CA SER A 376 -27.28 15.67 35.75
C SER A 376 -27.05 14.40 34.92
N LEU A 377 -28.01 13.49 34.98
CA LEU A 377 -28.00 12.29 34.17
C LEU A 377 -27.91 12.63 32.66
N GLU A 378 -28.60 13.69 32.23
CA GLU A 378 -28.57 14.21 30.87
C GLU A 378 -27.15 14.71 30.46
N ASP A 379 -26.46 15.41 31.38
CA ASP A 379 -25.09 15.88 31.14
C ASP A 379 -24.10 14.71 31.06
N HIS A 380 -24.33 13.66 31.83
CA HIS A 380 -23.55 12.43 31.72
C HIS A 380 -23.75 11.73 30.36
N PHE A 381 -25.03 11.63 29.90
CA PHE A 381 -25.29 11.08 28.57
C PHE A 381 -24.71 11.94 27.43
N LYS A 382 -24.79 13.27 27.52
CA LYS A 382 -24.13 14.18 26.59
C LYS A 382 -22.61 13.99 26.60
N SER A 383 -22.01 13.87 27.76
CA SER A 383 -20.57 13.63 27.91
C SER A 383 -20.16 12.28 27.31
N LEU A 384 -20.92 11.23 27.58
CA LEU A 384 -20.70 9.90 27.00
C LEU A 384 -20.80 9.94 25.47
N LYS A 385 -21.87 10.54 24.94
CA LYS A 385 -22.07 10.72 23.49
C LYS A 385 -20.90 11.49 22.84
N ASN A 386 -20.43 12.55 23.52
CA ASN A 386 -19.28 13.31 23.03
C ASN A 386 -17.98 12.50 23.09
N ARG A 387 -17.76 11.70 24.15
CA ARG A 387 -16.60 10.81 24.27
C ARG A 387 -16.62 9.71 23.20
N VAL A 388 -17.76 9.08 22.98
CA VAL A 388 -17.96 8.08 21.93
C VAL A 388 -17.67 8.70 20.56
N ASN A 389 -18.25 9.87 20.27
CA ASN A 389 -18.00 10.58 19.01
C ASN A 389 -16.50 10.97 18.85
N THR A 390 -15.83 11.33 19.95
CA THR A 390 -14.39 11.66 19.91
C THR A 390 -13.55 10.41 19.67
N LEU A 391 -13.86 9.30 20.36
CA LEU A 391 -13.18 8.01 20.14
C LEU A 391 -13.40 7.51 18.72
N TYR A 392 -14.61 7.64 18.19
CA TYR A 392 -14.92 7.23 16.81
C TYR A 392 -14.14 8.07 15.78
N LYS A 393 -14.00 9.39 16.02
CA LYS A 393 -13.18 10.26 15.18
C LYS A 393 -11.67 9.99 15.29
N ALA A 394 -11.21 9.43 16.39
CA ALA A 394 -9.81 9.03 16.60
C ALA A 394 -9.52 7.61 16.11
N LYS A 395 -10.53 6.86 15.67
CA LYS A 395 -10.37 5.51 15.14
C LYS A 395 -9.63 5.58 13.81
N ALA A 396 -8.54 4.84 13.68
CA ALA A 396 -7.72 4.81 12.47
C ALA A 396 -8.02 3.60 11.58
N ILE A 397 -8.62 2.52 12.13
CA ILE A 397 -8.93 1.28 11.43
C ILE A 397 -10.42 1.00 11.54
N PHE A 398 -11.07 0.73 10.43
CA PHE A 398 -12.51 0.48 10.32
C PHE A 398 -12.73 -0.90 9.68
N ASP A 399 -13.55 -1.71 10.31
CA ASP A 399 -14.05 -2.94 9.70
C ASP A 399 -15.20 -2.61 8.74
N ALA A 400 -15.07 -3.01 7.49
CA ALA A 400 -16.03 -2.68 6.44
C ALA A 400 -17.46 -3.14 6.76
N TRP A 401 -17.60 -4.30 7.40
CA TRP A 401 -18.89 -4.84 7.81
C TRP A 401 -19.42 -4.20 9.10
N LEU A 402 -18.59 -4.20 10.16
CA LEU A 402 -19.05 -3.73 11.48
C LEU A 402 -19.32 -2.24 11.50
N ASP A 403 -18.48 -1.45 10.85
CA ASP A 403 -18.59 0.02 10.89
C ASP A 403 -19.51 0.59 9.81
N PHE A 404 -19.60 -0.07 8.64
CA PHE A 404 -20.32 0.46 7.48
C PHE A 404 -21.38 -0.47 6.90
N GLY A 405 -21.53 -1.67 7.43
CA GLY A 405 -22.51 -2.66 6.96
C GLY A 405 -22.25 -3.15 5.54
N ILE A 406 -20.99 -3.16 5.10
CA ILE A 406 -20.61 -3.62 3.75
C ILE A 406 -20.70 -5.14 3.73
N ASP A 407 -21.62 -5.68 2.93
CA ASP A 407 -21.84 -7.12 2.80
C ASP A 407 -20.78 -7.78 1.93
N TRP A 408 -20.32 -8.98 2.31
CA TRP A 408 -19.32 -9.78 1.60
C TRP A 408 -19.90 -10.99 0.83
N ASN A 409 -21.23 -11.14 0.79
CA ASN A 409 -21.86 -12.31 0.18
C ASN A 409 -21.85 -12.30 -1.36
N GLY A 410 -21.50 -11.20 -1.99
CA GLY A 410 -21.45 -11.05 -3.44
C GLY A 410 -22.80 -11.08 -4.16
N ASN A 411 -23.92 -11.05 -3.42
CA ASN A 411 -25.25 -11.12 -4.02
C ASN A 411 -25.71 -9.75 -4.58
N GLU A 412 -25.26 -8.67 -3.96
CA GLU A 412 -25.63 -7.31 -4.34
C GLU A 412 -24.39 -6.43 -4.52
N SER A 413 -24.57 -5.31 -5.21
CA SER A 413 -23.51 -4.31 -5.35
C SER A 413 -23.29 -3.56 -4.03
N ILE A 414 -22.01 -3.48 -3.63
CA ILE A 414 -21.60 -2.72 -2.44
C ILE A 414 -21.05 -1.34 -2.78
N SER A 415 -21.17 -0.89 -4.03
CA SER A 415 -20.53 0.35 -4.49
C SER A 415 -20.94 1.57 -3.64
N LEU A 416 -22.20 1.71 -3.30
CA LEU A 416 -22.69 2.84 -2.52
C LEU A 416 -22.19 2.80 -1.07
N GLN A 417 -22.21 1.62 -0.44
CA GLN A 417 -21.78 1.42 0.93
C GLN A 417 -20.27 1.69 1.06
N LEU A 418 -19.47 1.10 0.16
CA LEU A 418 -18.03 1.30 0.17
C LEU A 418 -17.66 2.75 -0.17
N GLN A 419 -18.35 3.39 -1.12
CA GLN A 419 -18.13 4.80 -1.42
C GLN A 419 -18.47 5.70 -0.21
N THR A 420 -19.51 5.35 0.53
CA THR A 420 -19.88 6.06 1.77
C THR A 420 -18.78 5.92 2.83
N ALA A 421 -18.24 4.72 3.01
CA ALA A 421 -17.12 4.47 3.91
C ALA A 421 -15.87 5.26 3.52
N VAL A 422 -15.48 5.21 2.25
CA VAL A 422 -14.34 5.97 1.70
C VAL A 422 -14.54 7.47 1.90
N ASN A 423 -15.73 8.00 1.62
CA ASN A 423 -16.06 9.42 1.84
C ASN A 423 -16.03 9.83 3.31
N TYR A 424 -16.42 8.92 4.21
CA TYR A 424 -16.37 9.16 5.64
C TYR A 424 -14.94 9.21 6.16
N VAL A 425 -14.15 8.16 5.86
CA VAL A 425 -12.77 8.01 6.34
C VAL A 425 -11.89 9.14 5.82
N SER A 426 -12.05 9.55 4.56
CA SER A 426 -11.24 10.63 3.99
C SER A 426 -11.45 12.01 4.63
N LYS A 427 -12.58 12.21 5.35
CA LYS A 427 -12.89 13.45 6.08
C LYS A 427 -12.36 13.46 7.51
N LEU A 428 -11.82 12.35 7.99
CA LEU A 428 -11.21 12.30 9.31
C LEU A 428 -9.88 13.07 9.30
N PRO A 429 -9.48 13.67 10.41
CA PRO A 429 -8.26 14.51 10.47
C PRO A 429 -6.99 13.82 9.96
N TYR A 430 -6.89 12.51 10.12
CA TYR A 430 -5.72 11.71 9.71
C TYR A 430 -6.08 10.60 8.71
N GLY A 431 -7.30 10.63 8.15
CA GLY A 431 -7.77 9.55 7.31
C GLY A 431 -7.95 8.24 8.08
N GLY A 432 -7.73 7.11 7.43
CA GLY A 432 -7.80 5.80 8.07
C GLY A 432 -7.78 4.64 7.10
N GLU A 433 -7.84 3.45 7.67
CA GLU A 433 -7.84 2.18 6.95
C GLU A 433 -9.23 1.52 7.03
N ILE A 434 -9.73 1.04 5.89
CA ILE A 434 -10.96 0.23 5.79
C ILE A 434 -10.51 -1.20 5.52
N VAL A 435 -10.83 -2.11 6.45
CA VAL A 435 -10.47 -3.53 6.36
C VAL A 435 -11.64 -4.34 5.84
N LEU A 436 -11.44 -5.08 4.76
CA LEU A 436 -12.44 -5.96 4.18
C LEU A 436 -12.16 -7.42 4.56
N ARG A 437 -13.20 -8.11 5.00
CA ARG A 437 -13.19 -9.54 5.35
C ARG A 437 -13.18 -10.42 4.10
N PRO A 438 -12.81 -11.71 4.21
CA PRO A 438 -12.94 -12.64 3.08
C PRO A 438 -14.36 -12.65 2.52
N GLY A 439 -14.50 -12.62 1.21
CA GLY A 439 -15.78 -12.61 0.52
C GLY A 439 -15.72 -11.90 -0.82
N VAL A 440 -16.84 -11.85 -1.52
CA VAL A 440 -16.99 -11.24 -2.85
C VAL A 440 -17.66 -9.88 -2.74
N TYR A 441 -17.00 -8.86 -3.31
CA TYR A 441 -17.41 -7.46 -3.27
C TYR A 441 -17.73 -6.97 -4.68
N ARG A 442 -18.98 -7.10 -5.13
CA ARG A 442 -19.42 -6.67 -6.46
C ARG A 442 -19.53 -5.16 -6.57
N LEU A 443 -18.96 -4.59 -7.64
CA LEU A 443 -18.96 -3.16 -7.90
C LEU A 443 -19.70 -2.87 -9.23
N HIS A 444 -20.94 -2.40 -9.17
CA HIS A 444 -21.68 -1.95 -10.37
C HIS A 444 -21.20 -0.58 -10.86
N THR A 445 -20.61 0.21 -9.97
CA THR A 445 -19.93 1.46 -10.30
C THR A 445 -18.57 1.47 -9.62
N TYR A 446 -17.61 2.17 -10.21
CA TYR A 446 -16.29 2.34 -9.60
C TYR A 446 -16.38 3.04 -8.23
N ILE A 447 -15.39 2.77 -7.40
CA ILE A 447 -15.17 3.52 -6.15
C ILE A 447 -14.26 4.71 -6.47
N THR A 448 -14.79 5.91 -6.28
CA THR A 448 -13.98 7.12 -6.39
C THR A 448 -12.99 7.18 -5.22
N ALA A 449 -11.73 7.04 -5.52
CA ALA A 449 -10.66 7.14 -4.53
C ALA A 449 -10.63 8.53 -3.89
N LYS A 450 -10.31 8.58 -2.60
CA LYS A 450 -10.24 9.82 -1.81
C LYS A 450 -8.92 9.87 -1.05
N PRO A 451 -8.40 11.07 -0.78
CA PRO A 451 -7.14 11.20 -0.06
C PRO A 451 -7.20 10.63 1.36
N ASN A 452 -6.05 10.18 1.84
CA ASN A 452 -5.84 9.66 3.19
C ASN A 452 -6.70 8.42 3.53
N VAL A 453 -6.98 7.57 2.54
CA VAL A 453 -7.73 6.32 2.73
C VAL A 453 -6.88 5.14 2.32
N THR A 454 -6.78 4.17 3.21
CA THR A 454 -6.19 2.86 2.91
C THR A 454 -7.31 1.81 2.82
N ILE A 455 -7.37 1.06 1.74
CA ILE A 455 -8.20 -0.13 1.60
C ILE A 455 -7.29 -1.33 1.82
N ARG A 456 -7.58 -2.12 2.85
CA ARG A 456 -6.87 -3.37 3.12
C ARG A 456 -7.84 -4.55 3.04
N CYS A 457 -7.43 -5.58 2.34
CA CYS A 457 -8.16 -6.83 2.27
C CYS A 457 -7.53 -7.90 3.16
N VAL A 458 -8.37 -8.71 3.80
CA VAL A 458 -7.93 -9.99 4.36
C VAL A 458 -7.91 -11.01 3.21
N PRO A 459 -6.95 -11.97 3.17
CA PRO A 459 -6.90 -12.96 2.10
C PRO A 459 -8.25 -13.63 1.83
N GLY A 460 -8.65 -13.66 0.55
CA GLY A 460 -9.96 -14.13 0.11
C GLY A 460 -11.04 -13.05 0.03
N ALA A 461 -10.70 -11.78 0.23
CA ALA A 461 -11.56 -10.66 -0.09
C ALA A 461 -11.31 -10.22 -1.55
N VAL A 462 -12.31 -10.35 -2.41
CA VAL A 462 -12.18 -10.12 -3.85
C VAL A 462 -13.15 -9.04 -4.31
N PHE A 463 -12.62 -7.99 -4.93
CA PHE A 463 -13.45 -7.00 -5.64
C PHE A 463 -13.78 -7.49 -7.04
N MET A 464 -15.04 -7.46 -7.40
CA MET A 464 -15.54 -7.82 -8.74
C MET A 464 -16.17 -6.59 -9.40
N PRO A 465 -15.40 -5.77 -10.12
CA PRO A 465 -15.96 -4.69 -10.92
C PRO A 465 -16.78 -5.25 -12.09
N MET A 466 -17.90 -4.64 -12.38
CA MET A 466 -18.83 -5.05 -13.42
C MET A 466 -18.89 -4.01 -14.55
N LEU A 467 -19.40 -4.40 -15.69
CA LEU A 467 -19.49 -3.54 -16.89
C LEU A 467 -18.10 -3.06 -17.34
N ALA A 468 -18.00 -1.86 -17.87
CA ALA A 468 -16.75 -1.24 -18.26
C ALA A 468 -16.14 -0.36 -17.14
N ASN A 469 -16.32 -0.75 -15.87
CA ASN A 469 -15.84 0.03 -14.75
C ASN A 469 -14.53 -0.52 -14.18
N ALA A 470 -13.62 0.38 -13.79
CA ALA A 470 -12.53 0.03 -12.90
C ALA A 470 -13.06 -0.20 -11.47
N ALA A 471 -12.34 -0.96 -10.64
CA ALA A 471 -12.71 -1.09 -9.23
C ALA A 471 -12.50 0.23 -8.49
N PHE A 472 -11.34 0.87 -8.68
CA PHE A 472 -10.98 2.15 -8.07
C PHE A 472 -10.66 3.17 -9.15
N TYR A 473 -11.27 4.35 -9.03
CA TYR A 473 -11.18 5.41 -10.02
C TYR A 473 -10.87 6.76 -9.38
N TYR A 474 -9.98 7.52 -10.00
CA TYR A 474 -9.78 8.93 -9.70
C TYR A 474 -9.33 9.68 -10.95
N ARG A 475 -9.96 10.79 -11.23
CA ARG A 475 -9.57 11.70 -12.29
C ARG A 475 -9.79 13.14 -11.84
N SER A 476 -8.81 14.00 -12.09
CA SER A 476 -8.93 15.44 -11.83
C SER A 476 -8.66 16.24 -13.10
N PRO A 477 -9.69 16.86 -13.70
CA PRO A 477 -9.49 17.80 -14.81
C PRO A 477 -8.61 19.00 -14.45
N GLN A 478 -8.53 19.36 -13.16
CA GLN A 478 -7.71 20.45 -12.63
C GLN A 478 -6.29 19.99 -12.23
N GLU A 479 -5.91 18.75 -12.52
CA GLU A 479 -4.60 18.19 -12.19
C GLU A 479 -4.30 18.17 -10.67
N ILE A 480 -5.36 18.06 -9.85
CA ILE A 480 -5.22 17.93 -8.40
C ILE A 480 -4.80 16.50 -8.08
N TYR A 481 -3.75 16.35 -7.29
CA TYR A 481 -3.26 15.02 -6.90
C TYR A 481 -4.15 14.35 -5.85
N LEU A 482 -4.44 13.08 -6.06
CA LEU A 482 -4.93 12.16 -5.04
C LEU A 482 -3.75 11.81 -4.13
N GLU A 483 -3.84 12.17 -2.85
CA GLU A 483 -2.74 11.96 -1.90
C GLU A 483 -3.06 10.83 -0.90
N ASN A 484 -2.05 10.00 -0.62
CA ASN A 484 -2.13 8.94 0.41
C ASN A 484 -3.33 7.99 0.25
N PHE A 485 -3.66 7.60 -0.97
CA PHE A 485 -4.61 6.53 -1.21
C PHE A 485 -3.86 5.21 -1.40
N ASN A 486 -4.13 4.21 -0.56
CA ASN A 486 -3.38 2.97 -0.57
C ASN A 486 -4.29 1.76 -0.76
N LEU A 487 -3.82 0.80 -1.54
CA LEU A 487 -4.42 -0.52 -1.71
C LEU A 487 -3.43 -1.57 -1.18
N ILE A 488 -3.85 -2.34 -0.18
CA ILE A 488 -2.99 -3.33 0.47
C ILE A 488 -3.71 -4.68 0.50
N ASP A 489 -3.03 -5.73 0.01
CA ASP A 489 -3.56 -7.09 -0.08
C ASP A 489 -4.89 -7.17 -0.88
N VAL A 490 -5.09 -6.25 -1.84
CA VAL A 490 -6.34 -6.15 -2.61
C VAL A 490 -6.32 -7.10 -3.79
N GLU A 491 -7.34 -7.96 -3.88
CA GLU A 491 -7.62 -8.77 -5.06
C GLU A 491 -8.74 -8.12 -5.88
N ILE A 492 -8.52 -8.01 -7.20
CA ILE A 492 -9.50 -7.51 -8.17
C ILE A 492 -9.65 -8.54 -9.27
N ASP A 493 -10.82 -9.13 -9.34
CA ASP A 493 -11.25 -10.07 -10.39
C ASP A 493 -12.14 -9.33 -11.39
N GLY A 494 -11.59 -9.04 -12.56
CA GLY A 494 -12.30 -8.38 -13.66
C GLY A 494 -13.11 -9.32 -14.56
N SER A 495 -13.29 -10.60 -14.20
CA SER A 495 -13.97 -11.59 -15.04
C SER A 495 -15.40 -11.20 -15.39
N GLU A 496 -16.09 -10.43 -14.57
CA GLU A 496 -17.44 -9.91 -14.83
C GLU A 496 -17.46 -8.58 -15.58
N GLN A 497 -16.31 -7.98 -15.86
CA GLN A 497 -16.27 -6.80 -16.72
C GLN A 497 -16.66 -7.18 -18.14
N HIS A 498 -17.60 -6.45 -18.71
CA HIS A 498 -18.06 -6.62 -20.09
C HIS A 498 -18.49 -5.28 -20.68
N SER A 499 -18.33 -5.17 -21.99
CA SER A 499 -18.76 -4.01 -22.75
C SER A 499 -19.14 -4.46 -24.17
N PRO A 500 -20.13 -3.84 -24.82
CA PRO A 500 -20.47 -4.12 -26.24
C PRO A 500 -19.33 -3.81 -27.22
N SER A 501 -18.45 -2.87 -26.86
CA SER A 501 -17.22 -2.54 -27.56
C SER A 501 -16.10 -2.39 -26.52
N TYR A 502 -14.86 -2.55 -26.97
CA TYR A 502 -13.72 -2.35 -26.06
C TYR A 502 -13.76 -0.97 -25.40
N ASP A 503 -13.71 -0.96 -24.08
CA ASP A 503 -13.63 0.25 -23.27
C ASP A 503 -12.39 0.21 -22.40
N VAL A 504 -11.53 1.19 -22.58
CA VAL A 504 -10.29 1.35 -21.79
C VAL A 504 -10.57 1.58 -20.31
N GLY A 505 -11.78 1.93 -19.92
CA GLY A 505 -12.22 2.09 -18.54
C GLY A 505 -12.36 0.78 -17.76
N ALA A 506 -12.47 -0.37 -18.44
CA ALA A 506 -12.59 -1.69 -17.82
C ALA A 506 -11.25 -2.18 -17.22
N LYS A 507 -10.59 -1.31 -16.45
CA LYS A 507 -9.33 -1.56 -15.75
C LYS A 507 -9.56 -2.18 -14.37
N GLY A 508 -8.51 -2.66 -13.74
CA GLY A 508 -8.56 -2.96 -12.30
C GLY A 508 -8.52 -1.67 -11.50
N THR A 509 -7.53 -0.83 -11.71
CA THR A 509 -7.45 0.53 -11.15
C THR A 509 -7.27 1.56 -12.25
N TYR A 510 -7.85 2.76 -12.06
CA TYR A 510 -7.69 3.88 -12.99
C TYR A 510 -7.57 5.18 -12.22
N LEU A 511 -6.35 5.51 -11.79
CA LEU A 511 -6.07 6.73 -11.04
C LEU A 511 -5.21 7.66 -11.89
N GLN A 512 -5.62 8.94 -11.99
CA GLN A 512 -4.82 9.98 -12.64
C GLN A 512 -4.39 11.01 -11.60
N TYR A 513 -3.13 11.49 -11.67
CA TYR A 513 -2.54 12.42 -10.68
C TYR A 513 -2.57 11.83 -9.27
N PHE A 514 -1.75 10.84 -9.00
CA PHE A 514 -1.67 10.21 -7.69
C PHE A 514 -0.28 10.42 -7.05
N ARG A 515 -0.30 10.77 -5.76
CA ARG A 515 0.89 11.16 -4.99
C ARG A 515 0.94 10.43 -3.67
N GLN A 516 2.14 9.92 -3.31
CA GLN A 516 2.34 9.17 -2.07
C GLN A 516 1.34 8.01 -1.90
N CYS A 517 0.94 7.42 -3.01
CA CYS A 517 0.03 6.29 -3.05
C CYS A 517 0.82 4.98 -3.13
N MET A 518 0.29 3.93 -2.50
CA MET A 518 0.92 2.62 -2.48
C MET A 518 -0.06 1.53 -2.90
N PHE A 519 0.39 0.70 -3.84
CA PHE A 519 -0.23 -0.55 -4.24
C PHE A 519 0.68 -1.67 -3.73
N LEU A 520 0.28 -2.35 -2.67
CA LEU A 520 1.11 -3.36 -2.01
C LEU A 520 0.42 -4.71 -2.01
N ARG A 521 1.07 -5.71 -2.58
CA ARG A 521 0.56 -7.08 -2.70
C ARG A 521 -0.85 -7.16 -3.31
N CYS A 522 -1.10 -6.32 -4.30
CA CYS A 522 -2.35 -6.38 -5.05
C CYS A 522 -2.30 -7.51 -6.07
N ASN A 523 -3.37 -8.29 -6.15
CA ASN A 523 -3.61 -9.31 -7.15
C ASN A 523 -4.72 -8.82 -8.09
N VAL A 524 -4.39 -8.54 -9.36
CA VAL A 524 -5.36 -7.98 -10.33
C VAL A 524 -5.40 -8.89 -11.55
N HIS A 525 -6.54 -9.47 -11.81
CA HIS A 525 -6.64 -10.45 -12.90
C HIS A 525 -7.95 -10.37 -13.68
N ASP A 526 -7.94 -10.99 -14.86
CA ASP A 526 -9.09 -11.12 -15.76
C ASP A 526 -9.76 -9.78 -16.14
N THR A 527 -9.03 -8.67 -16.07
CA THR A 527 -9.60 -7.36 -16.38
C THR A 527 -9.87 -7.18 -17.88
N GLY A 528 -10.91 -6.42 -18.21
CA GLY A 528 -11.26 -6.12 -19.59
C GLY A 528 -10.21 -5.28 -20.32
N ALA A 529 -9.57 -4.35 -19.61
CA ALA A 529 -8.47 -3.51 -20.06
C ALA A 529 -7.25 -3.69 -19.12
N THR A 530 -6.39 -2.68 -18.98
CA THR A 530 -5.19 -2.74 -18.13
C THR A 530 -5.53 -3.10 -16.68
N GLY A 531 -4.75 -3.97 -16.05
CA GLY A 531 -4.91 -4.36 -14.66
C GLY A 531 -4.67 -3.18 -13.71
N ILE A 532 -3.42 -2.81 -13.47
CA ILE A 532 -3.05 -1.59 -12.73
C ILE A 532 -2.74 -0.50 -13.74
N GLY A 533 -3.75 0.30 -14.10
CA GLY A 533 -3.65 1.28 -15.18
C GLY A 533 -3.79 2.71 -14.65
N ASN A 534 -2.69 3.32 -14.22
CA ASN A 534 -2.68 4.60 -13.54
C ASN A 534 -1.78 5.62 -14.25
N ASP A 535 -2.08 6.91 -14.13
CA ASP A 535 -1.40 7.96 -14.86
C ASP A 535 -0.87 9.05 -13.93
N TYR A 536 0.29 9.61 -14.25
CA TYR A 536 0.90 10.77 -13.60
C TYR A 536 1.24 10.56 -12.12
N PRO A 537 2.13 9.59 -11.83
CA PRO A 537 2.57 9.28 -10.47
C PRO A 537 3.52 10.35 -9.90
N ASP A 538 3.41 10.63 -8.60
CA ASP A 538 4.43 11.34 -7.85
C ASP A 538 4.71 10.60 -6.53
N ARG A 539 5.98 10.25 -6.28
CA ARG A 539 6.44 9.58 -5.05
C ARG A 539 5.55 8.39 -4.63
N SER A 540 5.17 7.57 -5.60
CA SER A 540 4.22 6.47 -5.42
C SER A 540 4.88 5.11 -5.65
N PHE A 541 4.20 4.04 -5.23
CA PHE A 541 4.78 2.71 -5.18
C PHE A 541 3.81 1.63 -5.71
N VAL A 542 4.35 0.67 -6.47
CA VAL A 542 3.68 -0.58 -6.87
C VAL A 542 4.61 -1.73 -6.45
N LEU A 543 4.30 -2.38 -5.34
CA LEU A 543 5.20 -3.33 -4.69
C LEU A 543 4.55 -4.70 -4.51
N ASP A 544 5.29 -5.76 -4.84
CA ASP A 544 4.84 -7.15 -4.65
C ASP A 544 3.48 -7.45 -5.33
N CYS A 545 3.15 -6.75 -6.40
CA CYS A 545 1.88 -6.88 -7.10
C CYS A 545 1.93 -7.99 -8.15
N TYR A 546 0.79 -8.63 -8.35
CA TYR A 546 0.59 -9.65 -9.37
C TYR A 546 -0.52 -9.23 -10.32
N THR A 547 -0.30 -9.41 -11.65
CA THR A 547 -1.34 -9.21 -12.65
C THR A 547 -1.38 -10.39 -13.62
N ASP A 548 -2.58 -10.88 -13.95
CA ASP A 548 -2.77 -12.02 -14.83
C ASP A 548 -3.97 -11.81 -15.78
N ASN A 549 -3.85 -12.23 -17.04
CA ASN A 549 -4.92 -12.19 -18.03
C ASN A 549 -5.62 -10.81 -18.13
N CYS A 550 -4.84 -9.73 -18.02
CA CYS A 550 -5.36 -8.38 -18.15
C CYS A 550 -5.50 -7.97 -19.63
N GLY A 551 -6.52 -7.17 -19.94
CA GLY A 551 -6.80 -6.72 -21.31
C GLY A 551 -7.60 -7.72 -22.15
N ARG A 552 -8.30 -8.67 -21.55
CA ARG A 552 -9.00 -9.76 -22.24
C ARG A 552 -10.04 -9.28 -23.26
N LEU A 553 -10.63 -8.09 -23.10
CA LEU A 553 -11.60 -7.50 -24.03
C LEU A 553 -10.95 -6.62 -25.10
N ALA A 554 -9.65 -6.37 -25.01
CA ALA A 554 -8.97 -5.47 -25.92
C ALA A 554 -8.71 -6.14 -27.27
N PRO A 555 -8.83 -5.40 -28.39
CA PRO A 555 -8.37 -5.87 -29.69
C PRO A 555 -6.84 -6.04 -29.71
N ASP A 556 -6.36 -6.84 -30.65
CA ASP A 556 -4.92 -7.06 -30.79
C ASP A 556 -4.17 -5.73 -31.06
N GLY A 557 -3.06 -5.52 -30.37
CA GLY A 557 -2.26 -4.31 -30.50
C GLY A 557 -2.81 -3.08 -29.77
N SER A 558 -3.83 -3.22 -28.93
CA SER A 558 -4.33 -2.12 -28.10
C SER A 558 -3.37 -1.79 -26.98
N GLY A 559 -2.91 -0.54 -26.87
CA GLY A 559 -2.03 -0.07 -25.79
C GLY A 559 -2.64 -0.19 -24.39
N GLY A 560 -3.96 -0.11 -24.26
CA GLY A 560 -4.67 -0.16 -22.96
C GLY A 560 -4.95 -1.57 -22.42
N ALA A 561 -4.14 -2.56 -22.74
CA ALA A 561 -4.37 -3.98 -22.45
C ALA A 561 -3.17 -4.63 -21.72
N SER A 562 -2.59 -3.91 -20.80
CA SER A 562 -1.36 -4.31 -20.10
C SER A 562 -1.65 -4.83 -18.69
N GLY A 563 -0.70 -5.56 -18.10
CA GLY A 563 -0.76 -5.92 -16.68
C GLY A 563 -0.62 -4.68 -15.80
N ILE A 564 0.52 -4.00 -15.88
CA ILE A 564 0.80 -2.71 -15.25
C ILE A 564 1.02 -1.68 -16.35
N GLY A 565 0.18 -0.66 -16.41
CA GLY A 565 0.27 0.43 -17.38
C GLY A 565 0.35 1.78 -16.68
N ILE A 566 1.43 2.53 -16.90
CA ILE A 566 1.68 3.82 -16.26
C ILE A 566 1.75 4.91 -17.33
N GLY A 567 0.79 5.83 -17.27
CA GLY A 567 0.82 7.04 -18.09
C GLY A 567 1.69 8.12 -17.45
N LEU A 568 2.49 8.79 -18.28
CA LEU A 568 3.44 9.81 -17.87
C LEU A 568 3.16 11.13 -18.61
N GLY A 569 3.70 12.24 -18.14
CA GLY A 569 3.57 13.54 -18.79
C GLY A 569 2.90 14.62 -17.95
N ALA A 570 2.88 14.46 -16.61
CA ALA A 570 2.46 15.52 -15.72
C ALA A 570 3.34 16.77 -15.87
N ILE A 571 2.82 17.93 -15.43
CA ILE A 571 3.57 19.18 -15.43
C ILE A 571 4.62 19.21 -14.32
N GLN A 572 4.39 18.45 -13.26
CA GLN A 572 5.28 18.33 -12.09
C GLN A 572 6.17 17.09 -12.21
N ASP A 573 7.17 17.01 -11.37
CA ASP A 573 8.07 15.87 -11.29
C ASP A 573 7.29 14.56 -11.06
N GLU A 574 7.68 13.52 -11.78
CA GLU A 574 7.07 12.20 -11.69
C GLU A 574 8.04 11.23 -11.04
N ALA A 575 7.59 10.55 -9.97
CA ALA A 575 8.38 9.57 -9.26
C ALA A 575 7.55 8.32 -8.95
N LEU A 576 8.06 7.15 -9.34
CA LEU A 576 7.40 5.87 -9.12
C LEU A 576 8.44 4.76 -8.93
N ILE A 577 8.19 3.89 -7.98
CA ILE A 577 8.91 2.63 -7.87
C ILE A 577 7.95 1.48 -8.13
N VAL A 578 8.28 0.64 -9.11
CA VAL A 578 7.63 -0.65 -9.36
C VAL A 578 8.63 -1.74 -8.99
N ALA A 579 8.36 -2.52 -7.97
CA ALA A 579 9.31 -3.53 -7.51
C ALA A 579 8.65 -4.86 -7.14
N ARG A 580 9.34 -5.95 -7.43
CA ARG A 580 8.92 -7.34 -7.18
C ARG A 580 7.51 -7.63 -7.72
N ALA A 581 7.18 -7.02 -8.85
CA ALA A 581 5.90 -7.24 -9.51
C ALA A 581 6.01 -8.37 -10.53
N ILE A 582 4.93 -9.11 -10.66
CA ILE A 582 4.81 -10.22 -11.64
C ILE A 582 3.63 -9.93 -12.56
N THR A 583 3.85 -9.96 -13.88
CA THR A 583 2.80 -9.80 -14.87
C THR A 583 2.76 -11.01 -15.80
N ARG A 584 1.57 -11.58 -15.99
CA ARG A 584 1.42 -12.80 -16.80
C ARG A 584 0.23 -12.73 -17.72
N ASN A 585 0.34 -13.38 -18.87
CA ASN A 585 -0.75 -13.66 -19.81
C ASN A 585 -1.57 -12.42 -20.20
N CYS A 586 -1.00 -11.22 -20.08
CA CYS A 586 -1.69 -9.99 -20.46
C CYS A 586 -1.72 -9.82 -21.97
N LYS A 587 -2.81 -9.27 -22.48
CA LYS A 587 -3.11 -9.23 -23.92
C LYS A 587 -2.05 -8.51 -24.73
N ASN A 588 -1.51 -7.39 -24.21
CA ASN A 588 -0.47 -6.62 -24.88
C ASN A 588 0.82 -6.63 -24.05
N PHE A 589 1.11 -5.61 -23.29
CA PHE A 589 2.34 -5.57 -22.48
C PHE A 589 2.11 -6.18 -21.08
N GLY A 590 3.12 -6.86 -20.57
CA GLY A 590 3.14 -7.13 -19.14
C GLY A 590 3.27 -5.82 -18.36
N MET A 591 4.31 -5.04 -18.66
CA MET A 591 4.51 -3.70 -18.09
C MET A 591 4.67 -2.67 -19.20
N PHE A 592 4.01 -1.53 -19.05
CA PHE A 592 3.95 -0.50 -20.09
C PHE A 592 4.02 0.90 -19.49
N PHE A 593 5.03 1.67 -19.92
CA PHE A 593 5.23 3.05 -19.52
C PHE A 593 5.04 3.95 -20.74
N GLU A 594 4.04 4.79 -20.74
CA GLU A 594 3.64 5.58 -21.89
C GLU A 594 3.58 7.06 -21.58
N GLN A 595 4.18 7.89 -22.43
CA GLN A 595 3.95 9.31 -22.37
C GLN A 595 2.58 9.65 -22.95
N GLN A 596 1.65 10.04 -22.12
CA GLN A 596 0.27 10.39 -22.50
C GLN A 596 0.07 11.88 -22.70
N ARG A 597 0.95 12.72 -22.18
CA ARG A 597 0.86 14.17 -22.34
C ARG A 597 2.25 14.74 -22.59
N LEU A 598 2.37 15.63 -23.57
CA LEU A 598 3.53 16.48 -23.69
C LEU A 598 3.31 17.76 -22.90
N SER A 599 4.28 18.19 -22.12
CA SER A 599 4.48 19.58 -21.83
C SER A 599 4.57 20.31 -23.18
N GLY A 600 3.74 21.34 -23.39
CA GLY A 600 3.70 22.08 -24.65
C GLY A 600 5.06 22.67 -25.03
N PRO A 601 5.22 23.22 -26.24
CA PRO A 601 6.45 23.88 -26.64
C PRO A 601 6.85 24.97 -25.63
N GLY A 602 8.07 24.90 -25.11
CA GLY A 602 8.56 25.86 -24.11
C GLY A 602 8.30 25.48 -22.63
N GLN A 603 7.62 24.40 -22.35
CA GLN A 603 7.52 23.87 -20.96
C GLN A 603 8.84 23.19 -20.57
N PRO A 604 9.32 23.39 -19.33
CA PRO A 604 10.51 22.69 -18.85
C PRO A 604 10.30 21.19 -18.89
N TYR A 605 11.37 20.46 -19.15
CA TYR A 605 11.38 19.01 -19.11
C TYR A 605 11.12 18.56 -17.68
N VAL A 606 10.09 17.77 -17.48
CA VAL A 606 9.74 17.23 -16.16
C VAL A 606 10.79 16.18 -15.78
N ALA A 607 11.41 16.33 -14.63
CA ALA A 607 12.31 15.32 -14.11
C ALA A 607 11.50 14.06 -13.74
N ARG A 608 11.94 12.90 -14.21
CA ARG A 608 11.30 11.63 -13.94
C ARG A 608 12.22 10.70 -13.19
N GLN A 609 11.71 10.11 -12.15
CA GLN A 609 12.41 9.12 -11.31
C GLN A 609 11.59 7.83 -11.29
N ILE A 610 11.61 7.12 -12.41
CA ILE A 610 10.87 5.86 -12.57
C ILE A 610 11.86 4.71 -12.43
N ILE A 611 11.68 3.91 -11.40
CA ILE A 611 12.50 2.74 -11.11
C ILE A 611 11.63 1.50 -11.17
N VAL A 612 12.08 0.51 -11.95
CA VAL A 612 11.48 -0.81 -12.07
C VAL A 612 12.52 -1.84 -11.65
N SER A 613 12.28 -2.59 -10.58
CA SER A 613 13.27 -3.55 -10.08
C SER A 613 12.68 -4.90 -9.70
N ASP A 614 13.48 -5.95 -9.94
CA ASP A 614 13.16 -7.32 -9.51
C ASP A 614 11.81 -7.81 -10.04
N VAL A 615 11.50 -7.52 -11.29
CA VAL A 615 10.20 -7.80 -11.89
C VAL A 615 10.25 -9.02 -12.81
N VAL A 616 9.10 -9.70 -12.93
CA VAL A 616 8.90 -10.82 -13.87
C VAL A 616 7.74 -10.51 -14.79
N SER A 617 7.95 -10.60 -16.09
CA SER A 617 6.93 -10.35 -17.10
C SER A 617 6.96 -11.49 -18.15
N THR A 618 5.96 -12.37 -18.10
CA THR A 618 6.00 -13.64 -18.84
C THR A 618 4.64 -14.01 -19.43
N GLY A 619 4.64 -14.63 -20.60
CA GLY A 619 3.41 -15.07 -21.28
C GLY A 619 2.53 -13.94 -21.82
N ASN A 620 3.01 -12.68 -21.79
CA ASN A 620 2.27 -11.52 -22.27
C ASN A 620 2.41 -11.36 -23.80
N GLY A 621 1.65 -10.45 -24.39
CA GLY A 621 1.90 -10.07 -25.78
C GLY A 621 3.33 -9.57 -25.97
N HIS A 622 3.76 -8.62 -25.14
CA HIS A 622 5.13 -8.13 -24.99
C HIS A 622 5.51 -8.10 -23.50
N GLY A 623 6.77 -8.31 -23.17
CA GLY A 623 7.20 -8.32 -21.79
C GLY A 623 7.18 -6.92 -21.16
N PHE A 624 7.95 -6.00 -21.74
CA PHE A 624 8.14 -4.65 -21.25
C PHE A 624 8.05 -3.63 -22.38
N GLY A 625 7.43 -2.49 -22.13
CA GLY A 625 7.34 -1.39 -23.08
C GLY A 625 7.72 -0.05 -22.45
N ASP A 626 8.71 0.63 -23.05
CA ASP A 626 8.94 2.05 -22.83
C ASP A 626 8.53 2.85 -24.07
N CYS A 627 7.41 3.53 -23.95
CA CYS A 627 6.81 4.32 -25.02
C CYS A 627 6.83 5.82 -24.64
N GLY A 628 8.00 6.34 -24.28
CA GLY A 628 8.21 7.75 -24.04
C GLY A 628 8.48 8.13 -22.58
N ALA A 629 8.76 7.19 -21.70
CA ALA A 629 9.34 7.49 -20.40
C ALA A 629 10.77 8.05 -20.61
N SER A 630 11.12 9.04 -19.82
CA SER A 630 12.46 9.62 -19.86
C SER A 630 13.13 9.39 -18.52
N GLY A 631 14.38 8.88 -18.53
CA GLY A 631 15.10 8.55 -17.32
C GLY A 631 14.61 7.30 -16.61
N LEU A 632 14.01 6.37 -17.32
CA LEU A 632 13.57 5.07 -16.77
C LEU A 632 14.76 4.20 -16.40
N LEU A 633 14.77 3.68 -15.19
CA LEU A 633 15.77 2.72 -14.71
C LEU A 633 15.12 1.35 -14.46
N VAL A 634 15.57 0.33 -15.18
CA VAL A 634 15.11 -1.06 -14.99
C VAL A 634 16.28 -1.91 -14.48
N ILE A 635 16.07 -2.62 -13.39
CA ILE A 635 17.12 -3.45 -12.75
C ILE A 635 16.53 -4.84 -12.45
N ASN A 636 17.31 -5.90 -12.76
CA ASN A 636 16.97 -7.29 -12.44
C ASN A 636 15.62 -7.76 -13.04
N GLY A 637 15.22 -7.23 -14.19
CA GLY A 637 13.99 -7.62 -14.86
C GLY A 637 14.11 -8.98 -15.57
N GLN A 638 13.06 -9.78 -15.53
CA GLN A 638 12.92 -11.01 -16.33
C GLN A 638 11.76 -10.84 -17.30
N PHE A 639 12.05 -10.78 -18.60
CA PHE A 639 11.11 -10.55 -19.70
C PHE A 639 11.10 -11.76 -20.63
N ASN A 640 10.53 -12.86 -20.14
CA ASN A 640 10.70 -14.17 -20.74
C ASN A 640 9.38 -14.74 -21.23
N ASP A 641 9.46 -15.62 -22.23
CA ASP A 641 8.33 -16.41 -22.74
C ASP A 641 7.14 -15.56 -23.23
N ASN A 642 7.35 -14.30 -23.63
CA ASN A 642 6.29 -13.45 -24.15
C ASN A 642 6.01 -13.81 -25.64
N LEU A 643 4.76 -13.59 -26.06
CA LEU A 643 4.31 -14.03 -27.39
C LEU A 643 5.01 -13.29 -28.55
N LYS A 644 5.47 -12.08 -28.32
CA LYS A 644 6.15 -11.25 -29.32
C LYS A 644 7.54 -10.82 -28.82
N THR A 645 7.67 -9.63 -28.29
CA THR A 645 8.97 -9.03 -27.93
C THR A 645 9.17 -9.05 -26.42
N GLY A 646 10.37 -9.32 -25.97
CA GLY A 646 10.71 -9.26 -24.55
C GLY A 646 10.71 -7.82 -24.06
N ILE A 647 11.49 -6.94 -24.67
CA ILE A 647 11.58 -5.50 -24.36
C ILE A 647 11.35 -4.70 -25.64
N SER A 648 10.39 -3.76 -25.60
CA SER A 648 10.10 -2.82 -26.69
C SER A 648 10.35 -1.39 -26.21
N ILE A 649 11.25 -0.68 -26.90
CA ILE A 649 11.42 0.77 -26.75
C ILE A 649 10.80 1.40 -27.99
N ASP A 650 9.66 2.05 -27.83
CA ASP A 650 8.87 2.61 -28.95
C ASP A 650 8.36 4.02 -28.61
N ALA A 651 7.94 4.72 -29.60
CA ALA A 651 7.40 6.07 -29.45
C ALA A 651 5.95 6.15 -28.95
N GLY A 652 5.28 5.02 -28.71
CA GLY A 652 3.86 4.98 -28.34
C GLY A 652 2.91 5.44 -29.46
N THR A 653 1.61 5.30 -29.21
CA THR A 653 0.55 5.64 -30.17
C THR A 653 -0.24 6.89 -29.77
N LEU A 654 0.39 7.97 -29.37
CA LEU A 654 -0.32 9.21 -29.03
C LEU A 654 -0.86 9.99 -30.25
N ALA A 655 -1.52 9.30 -31.17
CA ALA A 655 -2.13 9.92 -32.34
C ALA A 655 -3.37 10.78 -32.02
N ASN A 656 -3.92 10.73 -30.80
CA ASN A 656 -5.27 11.26 -30.55
C ASN A 656 -5.36 12.72 -30.08
N ASN A 657 -4.26 13.38 -29.75
CA ASN A 657 -4.31 14.74 -29.23
C ASN A 657 -3.45 15.77 -29.99
N GLY A 658 -3.00 15.45 -31.21
CA GLY A 658 -2.18 16.38 -32.01
C GLY A 658 -0.78 16.64 -31.44
N ILE A 659 -0.34 15.83 -30.49
CA ILE A 659 0.93 15.94 -29.82
C ILE A 659 1.82 14.81 -30.36
N ALA A 660 2.97 15.17 -30.95
CA ALA A 660 3.89 14.16 -31.43
C ALA A 660 4.41 13.32 -30.27
N PRO A 661 4.23 11.99 -30.29
CA PRO A 661 4.80 11.12 -29.30
C PRO A 661 6.33 11.27 -29.29
N ARG A 662 6.97 11.17 -28.13
CA ARG A 662 8.42 11.11 -28.02
C ARG A 662 8.83 9.73 -27.56
N PRO A 663 9.83 9.11 -28.17
CA PRO A 663 10.36 7.86 -27.66
C PRO A 663 11.05 8.07 -26.32
N GLY A 664 11.21 6.99 -25.56
CA GLY A 664 11.99 6.99 -24.35
C GLY A 664 13.40 7.52 -24.57
N LYS A 665 13.92 8.30 -23.64
CA LYS A 665 15.30 8.75 -23.65
C LYS A 665 15.97 8.66 -22.30
N ASN A 666 17.31 8.62 -22.31
CA ASN A 666 18.11 8.56 -21.08
C ASN A 666 17.69 7.43 -20.14
N GLY A 667 17.24 6.33 -20.69
CA GLY A 667 16.87 5.13 -19.94
C GLY A 667 18.09 4.24 -19.68
N SER A 668 17.97 3.40 -18.66
CA SER A 668 18.98 2.39 -18.36
C SER A 668 18.34 1.06 -17.98
N MET A 669 18.83 -0.03 -18.56
CA MET A 669 18.41 -1.40 -18.22
C MET A 669 19.62 -2.21 -17.81
N VAL A 670 19.60 -2.75 -16.61
CA VAL A 670 20.76 -3.40 -15.99
C VAL A 670 20.36 -4.77 -15.45
N ASN A 671 21.21 -5.77 -15.73
CA ASN A 671 21.06 -7.13 -15.22
C ASN A 671 19.68 -7.75 -15.52
N CYS A 672 19.22 -7.61 -16.77
CA CYS A 672 17.92 -8.15 -17.20
C CYS A 672 18.11 -9.47 -17.98
N GLN A 673 17.13 -10.37 -17.84
CA GLN A 673 16.98 -11.59 -18.62
C GLN A 673 15.87 -11.43 -19.64
N VAL A 674 16.15 -11.75 -20.91
CA VAL A 674 15.21 -11.58 -22.02
C VAL A 674 15.24 -12.84 -22.87
N GLU A 675 14.40 -13.80 -22.53
CA GLU A 675 14.57 -15.15 -23.05
C GLU A 675 13.28 -15.75 -23.60
N ARG A 676 13.41 -16.58 -24.61
CA ARG A 676 12.31 -17.39 -25.19
C ARG A 676 11.10 -16.59 -25.64
N ASN A 677 11.32 -15.35 -26.08
CA ASN A 677 10.22 -14.54 -26.62
C ASN A 677 9.93 -14.95 -28.07
N GLY A 678 8.65 -14.87 -28.45
CA GLY A 678 8.16 -15.39 -29.72
C GLY A 678 8.63 -14.64 -30.98
N VAL A 679 9.19 -13.44 -30.84
CA VAL A 679 9.77 -12.67 -31.93
C VAL A 679 11.17 -12.17 -31.52
N THR A 680 11.30 -10.99 -31.00
CA THR A 680 12.58 -10.31 -30.72
C THR A 680 12.85 -10.23 -29.23
N GLY A 681 14.10 -10.36 -28.81
CA GLY A 681 14.47 -10.13 -27.43
C GLY A 681 14.28 -8.66 -27.03
N LEU A 682 15.11 -7.78 -27.60
CA LEU A 682 15.04 -6.34 -27.41
C LEU A 682 14.82 -5.63 -28.76
N HIS A 683 13.76 -4.85 -28.87
CA HIS A 683 13.46 -4.05 -30.05
C HIS A 683 13.45 -2.57 -29.71
N TYR A 684 14.38 -1.82 -30.30
CA TYR A 684 14.40 -0.36 -30.21
C TYR A 684 13.87 0.22 -31.52
N ASP A 685 12.61 0.64 -31.54
CA ASP A 685 11.91 1.17 -32.70
C ASP A 685 11.74 2.69 -32.61
N SER A 686 12.51 3.43 -33.35
CA SER A 686 12.34 4.86 -33.55
C SER A 686 11.85 5.24 -34.96
N THR A 687 11.28 4.29 -35.71
CA THR A 687 10.81 4.50 -37.07
C THR A 687 9.67 5.50 -37.17
N LYS A 688 8.80 5.55 -36.16
CA LYS A 688 7.64 6.43 -36.16
C LYS A 688 8.00 7.87 -35.81
N ILE A 689 9.00 8.07 -34.97
CA ILE A 689 9.39 9.39 -34.45
C ILE A 689 10.87 9.38 -34.10
N GLN A 690 11.50 10.53 -34.30
CA GLN A 690 12.89 10.70 -33.91
C GLN A 690 13.07 10.53 -32.42
N ALA A 691 13.87 9.54 -32.05
CA ALA A 691 14.29 9.33 -30.65
C ALA A 691 15.46 10.27 -30.32
N ASP A 692 15.42 10.89 -29.14
CA ASP A 692 16.55 11.64 -28.61
C ASP A 692 17.71 10.74 -28.15
N GLY A 693 17.45 9.42 -27.91
CA GLY A 693 18.48 8.44 -27.53
C GLY A 693 18.85 8.51 -26.04
N GLY A 694 20.15 8.28 -25.75
CA GLY A 694 20.66 8.26 -24.38
C GLY A 694 20.32 6.98 -23.61
N TYR A 695 20.10 5.88 -24.31
CA TYR A 695 19.79 4.58 -23.67
C TYR A 695 21.05 3.76 -23.42
N SER A 696 21.15 3.15 -22.25
CA SER A 696 22.18 2.20 -21.89
C SER A 696 21.60 0.84 -21.48
N PHE A 697 22.16 -0.23 -22.03
CA PHE A 697 21.81 -1.60 -21.71
C PHE A 697 23.06 -2.33 -21.24
N SER A 698 23.06 -2.83 -20.00
CA SER A 698 24.25 -3.51 -19.46
C SER A 698 23.93 -4.78 -18.68
N ASP A 699 24.87 -5.69 -18.67
CA ASP A 699 24.82 -6.93 -17.89
C ASP A 699 23.61 -7.82 -18.23
N MET A 700 23.17 -7.82 -19.48
CA MET A 700 21.95 -8.51 -19.89
C MET A 700 22.21 -9.91 -20.45
N HIS A 701 21.23 -10.79 -20.27
CA HIS A 701 21.15 -12.09 -20.92
C HIS A 701 20.00 -12.09 -21.92
N ILE A 702 20.31 -12.20 -23.23
CA ILE A 702 19.31 -12.18 -24.29
C ILE A 702 19.40 -13.49 -25.08
N ASN A 703 18.61 -14.48 -24.71
CA ASN A 703 18.78 -15.85 -25.15
C ASN A 703 17.50 -16.49 -25.69
N ASP A 704 17.67 -17.41 -26.59
CA ASP A 704 16.62 -18.32 -27.06
C ASP A 704 15.36 -17.60 -27.65
N ASN A 705 15.47 -16.34 -28.08
CA ASN A 705 14.38 -15.63 -28.72
C ASN A 705 14.18 -16.12 -30.16
N ALA A 706 12.95 -16.12 -30.66
CA ALA A 706 12.64 -16.77 -31.93
C ALA A 706 13.25 -16.07 -33.15
N GLN A 707 13.56 -14.78 -33.06
CA GLN A 707 14.20 -14.00 -34.14
C GLN A 707 15.46 -13.28 -33.62
N ASP A 708 15.56 -11.96 -33.81
CA ASP A 708 16.74 -11.19 -33.40
C ASP A 708 16.83 -11.09 -31.89
N ALA A 709 18.04 -11.16 -31.35
CA ALA A 709 18.24 -10.84 -29.95
C ALA A 709 18.04 -9.34 -29.71
N ILE A 710 18.72 -8.50 -30.52
CA ILE A 710 18.62 -7.05 -30.48
C ILE A 710 18.29 -6.57 -31.91
N LEU A 711 17.18 -5.86 -32.05
CA LEU A 711 16.77 -5.18 -33.28
C LEU A 711 16.71 -3.69 -33.04
N ILE A 712 17.36 -2.89 -33.85
CA ILE A 712 17.41 -1.43 -33.76
C ILE A 712 16.99 -0.85 -35.11
N GLU A 713 15.96 -0.02 -35.10
CA GLU A 713 15.41 0.60 -36.31
C GLU A 713 15.12 2.09 -36.07
N ALA A 714 15.53 2.94 -37.00
CA ALA A 714 15.20 4.35 -36.97
C ALA A 714 14.45 4.83 -38.23
N GLY A 715 14.32 4.00 -39.28
CA GLY A 715 13.60 4.36 -40.50
C GLY A 715 14.18 5.60 -41.19
N ALA A 716 13.37 6.67 -41.29
CA ALA A 716 13.81 7.95 -41.82
C ALA A 716 14.41 8.89 -40.74
N ASN A 717 14.44 8.46 -39.47
CA ASN A 717 14.88 9.25 -38.33
C ASN A 717 16.35 8.98 -37.98
N THR A 718 16.84 9.73 -36.98
CA THR A 718 18.16 9.55 -36.36
C THR A 718 17.99 9.12 -34.91
N LEU A 719 18.70 8.05 -34.51
CA LEU A 719 18.78 7.59 -33.12
C LEU A 719 20.22 7.85 -32.62
N ALA A 720 20.36 8.47 -31.45
CA ALA A 720 21.65 8.86 -30.93
C ALA A 720 21.95 8.28 -29.54
N ASP A 721 23.24 8.15 -29.20
CA ASP A 721 23.74 7.79 -27.86
C ASP A 721 23.09 6.54 -27.27
N VAL A 722 23.26 5.39 -27.96
CA VAL A 722 22.78 4.09 -27.51
C VAL A 722 23.96 3.16 -27.24
N ARG A 723 23.96 2.57 -26.06
CA ARG A 723 25.09 1.74 -25.60
C ARG A 723 24.63 0.36 -25.14
N PHE A 724 25.35 -0.65 -25.58
CA PHE A 724 25.17 -2.04 -25.19
C PHE A 724 26.49 -2.55 -24.62
N ASP A 725 26.48 -2.94 -23.34
CA ASP A 725 27.72 -3.37 -22.67
C ASP A 725 27.50 -4.65 -21.86
N ASN A 726 28.55 -5.51 -21.85
CA ASN A 726 28.64 -6.72 -21.04
C ASN A 726 27.41 -7.64 -21.14
N MET A 727 27.06 -8.07 -22.36
CA MET A 727 25.90 -8.93 -22.59
C MET A 727 26.26 -10.33 -23.01
N ASP A 728 25.42 -11.27 -22.62
CA ASP A 728 25.47 -12.68 -23.07
C ASP A 728 24.29 -12.95 -24.01
N ILE A 729 24.58 -13.21 -25.31
CA ILE A 729 23.59 -13.32 -26.37
C ILE A 729 23.71 -14.70 -27.04
N LYS A 730 22.75 -15.59 -26.79
CA LYS A 730 22.83 -16.99 -27.18
C LYS A 730 21.56 -17.54 -27.80
N ASN A 731 21.72 -18.47 -28.71
CA ASN A 731 20.67 -19.35 -29.23
C ASN A 731 19.46 -18.59 -29.82
N ASN A 732 19.57 -17.31 -30.19
CA ASN A 732 18.46 -16.59 -30.81
C ASN A 732 18.27 -17.06 -32.24
N GLY A 733 17.05 -17.06 -32.73
CA GLY A 733 16.69 -17.68 -34.00
C GLY A 733 17.24 -16.95 -35.24
N ARG A 734 17.66 -15.69 -35.11
CA ARG A 734 18.22 -14.90 -36.19
C ARG A 734 19.48 -14.15 -35.73
N TYR A 735 19.54 -12.85 -35.88
CA TYR A 735 20.75 -12.08 -35.60
C TYR A 735 20.92 -11.75 -34.12
N PRO A 736 22.15 -11.86 -33.58
CA PRO A 736 22.47 -11.31 -32.25
C PRO A 736 22.25 -9.81 -32.18
N VAL A 737 22.75 -9.06 -33.17
CA VAL A 737 22.51 -7.63 -33.32
C VAL A 737 22.14 -7.31 -34.75
N ASN A 738 21.01 -6.66 -34.92
CA ASN A 738 20.49 -6.19 -36.20
C ASN A 738 20.20 -4.68 -36.17
N VAL A 739 21.06 -3.89 -36.81
CA VAL A 739 20.88 -2.46 -37.04
C VAL A 739 20.26 -2.32 -38.42
N ALA A 740 18.92 -2.37 -38.50
CA ALA A 740 18.20 -2.66 -39.73
C ALA A 740 18.01 -1.43 -40.63
N SER A 741 17.60 -0.28 -40.09
CA SER A 741 17.29 0.89 -40.92
C SER A 741 17.44 2.18 -40.14
N GLY A 742 17.76 3.28 -40.84
CA GLY A 742 17.85 4.62 -40.28
C GLY A 742 19.25 5.16 -40.15
N THR A 743 19.41 6.25 -39.41
CA THR A 743 20.71 6.86 -39.09
C THR A 743 20.99 6.77 -37.61
N PHE A 744 22.19 6.36 -37.25
CA PHE A 744 22.64 6.17 -35.88
C PHE A 744 23.86 7.03 -35.59
N THR A 745 23.87 7.67 -34.43
CA THR A 745 24.99 8.50 -33.98
C THR A 745 25.38 8.06 -32.56
N ASP A 746 26.66 7.82 -32.34
CA ASP A 746 27.13 7.32 -31.03
C ASP A 746 26.48 5.99 -30.62
N LEU A 747 26.66 4.98 -31.49
CA LEU A 747 26.16 3.62 -31.29
C LEU A 747 27.31 2.70 -30.85
N ASP A 748 27.29 2.29 -29.57
CA ASP A 748 28.39 1.56 -28.97
C ASP A 748 27.99 0.13 -28.56
N PHE A 749 28.82 -0.83 -28.94
CA PHE A 749 28.71 -2.23 -28.54
C PHE A 749 30.02 -2.67 -27.90
N THR A 750 30.01 -2.98 -26.62
CA THR A 750 31.20 -3.35 -25.87
C THR A 750 31.00 -4.64 -25.06
N ASN A 751 31.99 -5.47 -24.97
CA ASN A 751 32.04 -6.67 -24.11
C ASN A 751 30.93 -7.69 -24.41
N LEU A 752 30.42 -7.78 -25.63
CA LEU A 752 29.34 -8.69 -25.99
C LEU A 752 29.87 -10.09 -26.27
N ARG A 753 29.18 -11.10 -25.73
CA ARG A 753 29.47 -12.51 -25.97
C ARG A 753 28.34 -13.15 -26.77
N MET A 754 28.59 -13.51 -28.00
CA MET A 754 27.61 -14.04 -28.93
C MET A 754 27.88 -15.50 -29.28
N LEU A 755 26.94 -16.39 -29.02
CA LEU A 755 27.11 -17.84 -29.21
C LEU A 755 25.84 -18.49 -29.80
N ARG A 756 26.02 -19.30 -30.83
CA ARG A 756 24.99 -20.21 -31.38
C ARG A 756 23.68 -19.51 -31.77
N ASN A 757 23.73 -18.29 -32.29
CA ASN A 757 22.56 -17.63 -32.83
C ASN A 757 22.26 -18.12 -34.26
N GLY A 758 21.00 -18.07 -34.70
CA GLY A 758 20.59 -18.66 -35.98
C GLY A 758 20.94 -17.85 -37.22
N GLY A 759 21.31 -16.59 -37.10
CA GLY A 759 21.73 -15.72 -38.16
C GLY A 759 23.10 -16.10 -38.69
N ASP A 760 23.37 -15.72 -39.93
CA ASP A 760 24.65 -15.95 -40.62
C ASP A 760 25.75 -14.99 -40.19
N THR A 761 25.43 -13.94 -39.42
CA THR A 761 26.36 -12.92 -38.94
C THR A 761 26.05 -12.55 -37.47
N ALA A 762 27.06 -12.10 -36.75
CA ALA A 762 26.91 -11.62 -35.38
C ALA A 762 26.37 -10.18 -35.33
N PHE A 763 26.90 -9.32 -36.21
CA PHE A 763 26.39 -7.96 -36.39
C PHE A 763 25.92 -7.76 -37.82
N LYS A 764 24.63 -7.39 -37.99
CA LYS A 764 24.08 -6.93 -39.25
C LYS A 764 23.87 -5.42 -39.20
N LEU A 765 24.64 -4.66 -39.99
CA LEU A 765 24.70 -3.21 -39.98
C LEU A 765 24.18 -2.64 -41.31
N ASP A 766 22.88 -2.67 -41.52
CA ASP A 766 22.27 -2.12 -42.73
C ASP A 766 21.87 -0.64 -42.57
N GLY A 767 21.73 -0.14 -41.36
CA GLY A 767 21.55 1.27 -41.06
C GLY A 767 22.83 2.10 -41.20
N ASN A 768 22.67 3.41 -41.42
CA ASN A 768 23.79 4.34 -41.50
C ASN A 768 24.32 4.69 -40.10
N ILE A 769 25.62 4.55 -39.86
CA ILE A 769 26.22 4.83 -38.55
C ILE A 769 27.23 5.95 -38.68
N THR A 770 27.06 7.05 -37.93
CA THR A 770 27.95 8.23 -38.02
C THR A 770 29.10 8.18 -37.03
N ARG A 771 28.90 7.62 -35.85
CA ARG A 771 29.93 7.40 -34.82
C ARG A 771 29.57 6.19 -34.01
N GLY A 772 30.54 5.49 -33.47
CA GLY A 772 30.33 4.36 -32.56
C GLY A 772 31.47 3.37 -32.55
N THR A 773 31.25 2.28 -31.83
CA THR A 773 32.27 1.27 -31.61
C THR A 773 31.70 -0.16 -31.55
N ILE A 774 32.53 -1.13 -31.96
CA ILE A 774 32.37 -2.54 -31.63
C ILE A 774 33.67 -3.02 -30.99
N HIS A 775 33.68 -3.09 -29.65
CA HIS A 775 34.90 -3.37 -28.89
C HIS A 775 34.77 -4.55 -27.96
N ASN A 776 35.88 -5.32 -27.86
CA ASN A 776 36.06 -6.42 -26.92
C ASN A 776 34.93 -7.46 -26.96
N CYS A 777 34.38 -7.71 -28.16
CA CYS A 777 33.28 -8.65 -28.34
C CYS A 777 33.82 -10.05 -28.75
N LYS A 778 33.16 -11.11 -28.29
CA LYS A 778 33.39 -12.48 -28.73
C LYS A 778 32.35 -12.84 -29.77
N LEU A 779 32.75 -12.78 -31.01
CA LEU A 779 31.88 -12.92 -32.17
C LEU A 779 32.01 -14.34 -32.75
N ARG A 780 30.91 -15.00 -32.94
CA ARG A 780 30.81 -16.27 -33.59
C ARG A 780 29.84 -16.19 -34.75
N SER A 781 30.31 -16.36 -35.94
CA SER A 781 29.46 -16.52 -37.11
C SER A 781 29.00 -17.96 -37.25
N GLN A 782 27.88 -18.18 -37.91
CA GLN A 782 27.41 -19.52 -38.29
C GLN A 782 27.64 -19.74 -39.78
N ASN A 783 27.85 -20.98 -40.17
CA ASN A 783 27.92 -21.40 -41.59
C ASN A 783 29.06 -20.73 -42.36
N GLY A 784 30.13 -20.28 -41.72
CA GLY A 784 31.31 -19.71 -42.38
C GLY A 784 31.06 -18.32 -43.03
N ALA A 785 30.00 -17.62 -42.66
CA ALA A 785 29.77 -16.24 -43.06
C ALA A 785 30.67 -15.25 -42.32
N ALA A 786 30.72 -14.00 -42.75
CA ALA A 786 31.42 -12.95 -42.02
C ALA A 786 30.71 -12.62 -40.69
N ALA A 787 31.46 -12.33 -39.66
CA ALA A 787 30.91 -12.03 -38.32
C ALA A 787 30.24 -10.65 -38.28
N ILE A 788 30.74 -9.68 -39.06
CA ILE A 788 30.15 -8.35 -39.19
C ILE A 788 29.84 -8.11 -40.67
N THR A 789 28.55 -7.90 -40.97
CA THR A 789 28.09 -7.64 -42.34
C THR A 789 27.18 -6.41 -42.36
N GLY A 790 27.03 -5.78 -43.52
CA GLY A 790 26.03 -4.72 -43.70
C GLY A 790 26.22 -3.88 -44.94
N GLY A 791 25.13 -3.23 -45.38
CA GLY A 791 25.09 -2.31 -46.51
C GLY A 791 25.01 -0.84 -46.13
N GLY A 792 24.92 -0.52 -44.83
CA GLY A 792 24.85 0.84 -44.33
C GLY A 792 26.12 1.66 -44.57
N ASN A 793 25.98 2.98 -44.71
CA ASN A 793 27.12 3.89 -44.73
C ASN A 793 27.62 4.11 -43.31
N ILE A 794 28.92 3.85 -43.10
CA ILE A 794 29.53 3.89 -41.76
C ILE A 794 30.68 4.90 -41.77
N SER A 795 30.66 5.84 -40.79
CA SER A 795 31.70 6.84 -40.64
C SER A 795 32.12 7.02 -39.16
N ASN A 796 33.42 7.34 -38.96
CA ASN A 796 34.02 7.56 -37.63
C ASN A 796 33.70 6.40 -36.65
N PHE A 797 33.94 5.19 -37.07
CA PHE A 797 33.59 3.98 -36.37
C PHE A 797 34.80 3.10 -36.11
N ASP A 798 34.88 2.59 -34.88
CA ASP A 798 36.05 1.75 -34.50
C ASP A 798 35.65 0.32 -34.21
N ILE A 799 36.31 -0.63 -34.82
CA ILE A 799 36.13 -2.07 -34.66
C ILE A 799 37.45 -2.67 -34.12
N ALA A 800 37.54 -2.86 -32.81
CA ALA A 800 38.81 -3.27 -32.17
C ALA A 800 38.66 -4.26 -31.03
N GLU A 801 39.74 -4.99 -30.75
CA GLU A 801 39.85 -5.95 -29.65
C GLU A 801 38.84 -7.11 -29.72
N ASN A 802 38.19 -7.36 -30.87
CA ASN A 802 37.19 -8.40 -31.01
C ASN A 802 37.81 -9.78 -31.29
N GLN A 803 37.29 -10.82 -30.73
CA GLN A 803 37.65 -12.21 -31.00
C GLN A 803 36.67 -12.83 -31.97
N TYR A 804 37.20 -13.34 -33.12
CA TYR A 804 36.40 -13.99 -34.15
C TYR A 804 36.64 -15.51 -34.08
N THR A 805 35.52 -16.27 -34.06
CA THR A 805 35.55 -17.73 -34.12
C THR A 805 34.55 -18.22 -35.15
N ASP A 806 34.90 -19.33 -35.83
CA ASP A 806 34.07 -19.98 -36.86
C ASP A 806 33.68 -19.06 -38.02
N THR A 807 34.50 -18.04 -38.34
CA THR A 807 34.29 -17.14 -39.46
C THR A 807 35.04 -17.63 -40.70
N ASN A 808 34.60 -17.13 -41.88
CA ASN A 808 35.38 -17.33 -43.09
C ASN A 808 36.69 -16.48 -43.06
N SER A 809 37.45 -16.53 -44.16
CA SER A 809 38.72 -15.75 -44.32
C SER A 809 38.51 -14.23 -44.30
N ASN A 810 37.27 -13.74 -44.43
CA ASN A 810 36.90 -12.34 -44.32
C ASN A 810 35.81 -12.14 -43.26
N PRO A 811 36.18 -11.99 -41.98
CA PRO A 811 35.23 -11.89 -40.89
C PRO A 811 34.43 -10.57 -40.87
N ILE A 812 34.86 -9.57 -41.65
CA ILE A 812 34.14 -8.28 -41.77
C ILE A 812 33.84 -8.05 -43.28
N ASN A 813 32.57 -7.93 -43.60
CA ASN A 813 32.08 -7.66 -44.95
C ASN A 813 31.04 -6.50 -44.92
N LEU A 814 31.55 -5.28 -45.00
CA LEU A 814 30.74 -4.05 -45.04
C LEU A 814 30.78 -3.51 -46.46
N THR A 815 29.63 -3.44 -47.12
CA THR A 815 29.50 -3.07 -48.53
C THR A 815 29.05 -1.62 -48.77
N GLY A 816 28.64 -0.90 -47.75
CA GLY A 816 28.30 0.53 -47.78
C GLY A 816 29.55 1.44 -47.88
N THR A 817 29.33 2.76 -47.93
CA THR A 817 30.41 3.73 -47.93
C THR A 817 31.07 3.79 -46.56
N LEU A 818 32.37 3.57 -46.48
CA LEU A 818 33.17 3.59 -45.24
C LEU A 818 34.03 4.83 -45.19
N THR A 819 33.92 5.66 -44.14
CA THR A 819 34.71 6.88 -43.94
C THR A 819 35.26 6.90 -42.52
N ASN A 820 36.57 7.01 -42.34
CA ASN A 820 37.24 6.97 -41.04
C ASN A 820 36.84 5.75 -40.21
N VAL A 821 36.69 4.56 -40.80
CA VAL A 821 36.46 3.32 -40.09
C VAL A 821 37.85 2.75 -39.74
N THR A 822 38.08 2.57 -38.46
CA THR A 822 39.34 1.99 -37.95
C THR A 822 39.13 0.53 -37.58
N TYR A 823 40.16 -0.25 -37.90
CA TYR A 823 40.23 -1.66 -37.53
C TYR A 823 41.46 -1.84 -36.64
N GLY A 824 41.21 -1.86 -35.32
CA GLY A 824 42.25 -2.06 -34.34
C GLY A 824 42.67 -3.51 -34.24
N ARG A 825 43.39 -3.87 -33.19
CA ARG A 825 43.82 -5.24 -32.95
C ARG A 825 42.59 -6.15 -32.78
N ASN A 826 42.35 -7.04 -33.74
CA ASN A 826 41.24 -8.01 -33.72
C ASN A 826 41.81 -9.43 -33.91
N PRO A 827 42.05 -10.21 -32.87
CA PRO A 827 42.51 -11.60 -32.98
C PRO A 827 41.59 -12.44 -33.87
N GLY A 828 42.13 -13.09 -34.90
CA GLY A 828 41.39 -13.87 -35.91
C GLY A 828 41.06 -13.11 -37.19
N LEU A 829 41.51 -11.85 -37.31
CA LEU A 829 41.52 -11.10 -38.54
C LEU A 829 42.88 -11.20 -39.31
N GLU A 830 43.94 -11.77 -38.70
CA GLU A 830 45.28 -11.88 -39.30
C GLU A 830 45.38 -12.97 -40.32
#